data_61c23248b0cc25961b1a9845100954d2
#
_entry.id   61c23248b0cc25961b1a9845100954d2
#
_cell.length_a   1.000
_cell.length_b   1.000
_cell.length_c   1.000
_cell.angle_alpha   90.00
_cell.angle_beta   90.00
_cell.angle_gamma   90.00
#
_symmetry.space_group_name_H-M   'P 1'
#
loop_
_entity.id
_entity.type
_entity.pdbx_description
1 polymer ?
#
loop_
_entity_poly.entity_id
_entity_poly.type
_entity_poly.pdbx_seq_one_letter_code
_entity_poly.pdbx_strand_id
1 'polypeptide(L)'
;PVYAIRSIGPERAVAAPLPAATRTASLPFDDPGLAKQWHYSNDGSMPDAVAGADINLFRAWEVTAGSNDVVVAVVDGGIDYAHEDLVGNVGNWAELYGEEGVDDDGNGYVDDIYGWNFIYSSAYPMGSNRITPVEHGTHVAGTIAAENGNGIGVCGVAGGRGGHSGVRVISCQMFTENRNDNGDEIVALKYGADAGAVISQNSWGYTNVYEMPEITKDAIDYFIEYAGLDENGVQVGPMKGGIVIFAAGNEECDYRSYPACYERVLSVSALAPDYRKSYYSNFSEWIDVAAPGGSYKYEGRYGDEYAVYSTLPGNAYGYMQGTSMACPHVSGIAALAVAKYGGPGFTPDKLRSYLERGVHEVDSYNPDYEGRLGSGLVDAYLAVSMDRGIDPDPVVDLRHSDTAGEVELTWSVPADGDDGRAASFILMWRVGTLENPDPDDLPEGAESVVIPVRDKQAGDEITYVLTDIAEQTRYTVAIVAVDPWGNRSETTVISFGTPANTPPALILESTEEGRVGYNRTETVRYHVSDPDSHGFTCELQDPSGAVAIRKEGDRLCLDIFNYKRTPGNYTAHVSVSDSFGASDTADFDFTLLPDQPPVATGGFRPVYLGSMQETAEFTPSQGFDDEVPGTVAYALEYDEEMLYLQPVASGYRIMPLRYGRSEVTVVATDEGGLAGRDTFAVMCRDDSREVDLYPNPVRDRLSIRMGRDVEGALRVTLYDAAGRRAFAAEVRIAPTAPAVV
;
A
#
# COMPACT_ATOMS: atom_id res chain seq x y z
N PRO A 1 -36.91 23.35 -10.49
CA PRO A 1 -36.48 21.98 -10.68
C PRO A 1 -35.77 21.52 -9.40
N VAL A 2 -36.11 20.32 -8.93
CA VAL A 2 -35.40 19.72 -7.80
C VAL A 2 -34.15 19.07 -8.39
N TYR A 3 -32.97 19.55 -8.02
CA TYR A 3 -31.70 18.99 -8.42
C TYR A 3 -31.32 17.85 -7.49
N ALA A 4 -30.74 16.77 -8.02
CA ALA A 4 -30.23 15.70 -7.20
C ALA A 4 -28.85 16.10 -6.64
N ILE A 5 -28.75 16.15 -5.32
CA ILE A 5 -27.54 16.45 -4.55
C ILE A 5 -27.00 15.14 -3.98
N ARG A 6 -25.69 15.00 -3.87
CA ARG A 6 -25.05 13.85 -3.22
C ARG A 6 -23.85 14.29 -2.39
N SER A 7 -23.56 13.58 -1.32
CA SER A 7 -22.25 13.67 -0.66
C SER A 7 -21.16 13.15 -1.59
N ILE A 8 -20.01 13.79 -1.56
CA ILE A 8 -18.83 13.40 -2.34
C ILE A 8 -17.91 12.62 -1.39
N GLY A 9 -17.95 11.28 -1.41
CA GLY A 9 -17.14 10.46 -0.52
C GLY A 9 -17.34 8.97 -0.77
N PRO A 10 -16.60 8.10 -0.07
CA PRO A 10 -16.76 6.67 -0.18
C PRO A 10 -18.15 6.23 0.27
N GLU A 11 -18.56 5.06 -0.20
CA GLU A 11 -19.87 4.52 0.17
C GLU A 11 -19.94 4.10 1.64
N ARG A 12 -18.80 3.84 2.26
CA ARG A 12 -18.71 3.42 3.67
C ARG A 12 -17.32 3.76 4.25
N ALA A 13 -17.31 4.21 5.51
CA ALA A 13 -16.09 4.37 6.29
C ALA A 13 -15.53 3.01 6.72
N VAL A 14 -14.21 2.91 6.81
CA VAL A 14 -13.51 1.75 7.36
C VAL A 14 -13.14 2.06 8.81
N ALA A 15 -13.88 1.48 9.76
CA ALA A 15 -13.59 1.65 11.18
C ALA A 15 -12.24 1.00 11.54
N ALA A 16 -11.40 1.71 12.28
CA ALA A 16 -10.11 1.22 12.75
C ALA A 16 -9.90 1.58 14.23
N PRO A 17 -9.39 0.65 15.05
CA PRO A 17 -9.16 0.91 16.46
C PRO A 17 -8.05 1.95 16.65
N LEU A 18 -8.13 2.69 17.74
CA LEU A 18 -7.04 3.58 18.18
C LEU A 18 -5.74 2.77 18.37
N PRO A 19 -4.57 3.31 18.01
CA PRO A 19 -3.30 2.65 18.26
C PRO A 19 -3.04 2.54 19.78
N ALA A 20 -2.39 1.45 20.19
CA ALA A 20 -1.80 1.43 21.53
C ALA A 20 -0.68 2.48 21.58
N ALA A 21 -0.66 3.31 22.60
CA ALA A 21 0.32 4.38 22.76
C ALA A 21 1.75 3.83 22.71
N THR A 22 2.42 3.97 21.56
CA THR A 22 3.86 3.71 21.41
C THR A 22 4.56 5.06 21.30
N ARG A 23 5.34 5.39 22.31
CA ARG A 23 6.19 6.60 22.31
C ARG A 23 7.31 6.45 21.29
N THR A 24 7.17 7.13 20.16
CA THR A 24 8.28 7.52 19.28
C THR A 24 8.14 9.00 19.02
N ALA A 25 9.21 9.75 18.92
CA ALA A 25 9.36 11.20 18.81
C ALA A 25 8.16 12.04 19.33
N SER A 26 8.38 13.09 20.09
CA SER A 26 7.29 13.85 20.75
C SER A 26 6.34 14.44 19.70
N LEU A 27 5.20 13.79 19.47
CA LEU A 27 4.08 14.38 18.75
C LEU A 27 3.67 15.69 19.45
N PRO A 28 3.13 16.68 18.71
CA PRO A 28 2.74 17.95 19.29
C PRO A 28 1.62 17.85 20.33
N PHE A 29 0.79 16.79 20.23
CA PHE A 29 -0.29 16.47 21.15
C PHE A 29 -0.26 14.98 21.52
N ASP A 30 -0.94 14.60 22.63
CA ASP A 30 -0.95 13.25 23.20
C ASP A 30 -2.15 12.38 22.74
N ASP A 31 -2.89 12.83 21.76
CA ASP A 31 -4.03 12.12 21.16
C ASP A 31 -3.53 10.86 20.44
N PRO A 32 -4.03 9.67 20.81
CA PRO A 32 -3.43 8.41 20.35
C PRO A 32 -3.60 8.15 18.85
N GLY A 33 -4.60 8.75 18.20
CA GLY A 33 -4.85 8.64 16.77
C GLY A 33 -3.98 9.53 15.89
N LEU A 34 -3.31 10.55 16.46
CA LEU A 34 -2.48 11.49 15.71
C LEU A 34 -1.38 10.80 14.90
N ALA A 35 -0.82 9.71 15.40
CA ALA A 35 0.19 8.92 14.69
C ALA A 35 -0.34 8.25 13.40
N LYS A 36 -1.66 8.17 13.20
CA LYS A 36 -2.30 7.66 11.97
C LYS A 36 -2.68 8.75 10.98
N GLN A 37 -2.57 10.00 11.38
CA GLN A 37 -2.95 11.17 10.59
C GLN A 37 -1.77 11.66 9.77
N TRP A 38 -1.28 10.81 8.83
CA TRP A 38 -0.16 11.14 7.93
C TRP A 38 -0.40 12.45 7.17
N HIS A 39 -1.65 12.77 6.90
CA HIS A 39 -2.06 13.97 6.18
C HIS A 39 -1.74 15.29 6.92
N TYR A 40 -1.35 15.21 8.19
CA TYR A 40 -0.88 16.36 8.98
C TYR A 40 0.63 16.48 9.01
N SER A 41 1.34 15.36 9.00
CA SER A 41 2.80 15.28 8.91
C SER A 41 3.21 13.90 8.39
N ASN A 42 3.69 13.85 7.17
CA ASN A 42 4.11 12.63 6.47
C ASN A 42 5.63 12.54 6.47
N ASP A 43 6.18 11.59 7.22
CA ASP A 43 7.61 11.33 7.32
C ASP A 43 8.17 10.40 6.24
N GLY A 44 7.32 9.95 5.30
CA GLY A 44 7.69 9.00 4.24
C GLY A 44 7.85 7.56 4.72
N SER A 45 7.50 7.24 5.97
CA SER A 45 7.68 5.88 6.52
C SER A 45 6.70 4.85 5.97
N MET A 46 5.56 5.29 5.45
CA MET A 46 4.63 4.39 4.74
C MET A 46 5.23 3.99 3.38
N PRO A 47 5.07 2.73 2.96
CA PRO A 47 5.58 2.30 1.66
C PRO A 47 5.09 3.19 0.51
N ASP A 48 6.02 3.64 -0.33
CA ASP A 48 5.78 4.51 -1.51
C ASP A 48 5.26 5.93 -1.18
N ALA A 49 5.12 6.29 0.10
CA ALA A 49 4.84 7.67 0.50
C ALA A 49 6.07 8.57 0.34
N VAL A 50 5.83 9.83 0.09
CA VAL A 50 6.90 10.85 -0.01
C VAL A 50 6.83 11.78 1.19
N ALA A 51 7.93 11.92 1.91
CA ALA A 51 8.02 12.80 3.06
C ALA A 51 7.60 14.25 2.68
N GLY A 52 6.80 14.86 3.53
CA GLY A 52 6.26 16.21 3.31
C GLY A 52 5.03 16.28 2.39
N ALA A 53 4.54 15.14 1.84
CA ALA A 53 3.25 15.10 1.15
C ALA A 53 2.10 15.16 2.16
N ASP A 54 1.97 16.31 2.84
CA ASP A 54 1.05 16.62 3.93
C ASP A 54 0.75 18.14 3.97
N ILE A 55 -0.06 18.58 4.91
CA ILE A 55 -0.42 19.99 5.07
C ILE A 55 0.53 20.77 6.02
N ASN A 56 1.68 20.23 6.41
CA ASN A 56 2.66 20.87 7.31
C ASN A 56 2.03 21.40 8.63
N LEU A 57 1.10 20.66 9.18
CA LEU A 57 0.23 21.14 10.26
C LEU A 57 0.99 21.29 11.58
N PHE A 58 1.98 20.43 11.86
CA PHE A 58 2.70 20.50 13.13
C PHE A 58 3.43 21.83 13.31
N ARG A 59 3.97 22.40 12.24
CA ARG A 59 4.54 23.74 12.25
C ARG A 59 3.48 24.82 12.40
N ALA A 60 2.34 24.69 11.75
CA ALA A 60 1.22 25.63 11.90
C ALA A 60 0.74 25.71 13.35
N TRP A 61 0.71 24.57 14.05
CA TRP A 61 0.33 24.54 15.46
C TRP A 61 1.32 25.22 16.39
N GLU A 62 2.55 25.47 16.00
CA GLU A 62 3.47 26.34 16.76
C GLU A 62 2.97 27.80 16.74
N VAL A 63 2.30 28.21 15.68
CA VAL A 63 1.76 29.57 15.50
C VAL A 63 0.35 29.69 16.09
N THR A 64 -0.57 28.82 15.68
CA THR A 64 -1.95 28.78 16.16
C THR A 64 -2.53 27.37 15.98
N ALA A 65 -3.40 26.94 16.88
CA ALA A 65 -4.16 25.69 16.74
C ALA A 65 -5.68 25.94 16.60
N GLY A 66 -6.10 27.16 16.35
CA GLY A 66 -7.49 27.56 16.22
C GLY A 66 -7.96 28.49 17.35
N SER A 67 -9.20 28.95 17.25
CA SER A 67 -9.88 29.76 18.24
C SER A 67 -11.38 29.48 18.23
N ASN A 68 -12.00 29.46 19.40
CA ASN A 68 -13.44 29.29 19.53
C ASN A 68 -14.26 30.55 19.09
N ASP A 69 -13.60 31.63 18.71
CA ASP A 69 -14.25 32.78 18.06
C ASP A 69 -14.54 32.52 16.57
N VAL A 70 -13.95 31.46 15.99
CA VAL A 70 -14.15 31.08 14.59
C VAL A 70 -15.20 29.97 14.51
N VAL A 71 -16.20 30.16 13.67
CA VAL A 71 -17.27 29.17 13.44
C VAL A 71 -17.20 28.69 12.00
N VAL A 72 -17.29 27.34 11.83
CA VAL A 72 -17.40 26.66 10.54
C VAL A 72 -18.76 25.98 10.42
N ALA A 73 -19.51 26.34 9.39
CA ALA A 73 -20.75 25.64 9.04
C ALA A 73 -20.42 24.38 8.22
N VAL A 74 -20.71 23.21 8.75
CA VAL A 74 -20.54 21.92 8.04
C VAL A 74 -21.86 21.57 7.38
N VAL A 75 -21.97 21.88 6.08
CA VAL A 75 -23.16 21.62 5.25
C VAL A 75 -23.02 20.23 4.66
N ASP A 76 -23.51 19.21 5.38
CA ASP A 76 -23.20 17.80 5.09
C ASP A 76 -24.26 16.85 5.70
N GLY A 77 -23.93 15.61 5.97
CA GLY A 77 -24.63 14.74 6.90
C GLY A 77 -24.51 15.25 8.33
N GLY A 78 -25.41 14.81 9.21
CA GLY A 78 -25.40 15.25 10.62
C GLY A 78 -24.11 14.85 11.34
N ILE A 79 -23.60 15.76 12.14
CA ILE A 79 -22.43 15.53 13.01
C ILE A 79 -22.88 14.77 14.26
N ASP A 80 -22.07 13.81 14.72
CA ASP A 80 -22.20 13.25 16.07
C ASP A 80 -21.65 14.25 17.11
N TYR A 81 -22.48 15.21 17.46
CA TYR A 81 -22.15 16.26 18.44
C TYR A 81 -21.90 15.75 19.86
N ALA A 82 -22.28 14.49 20.15
CA ALA A 82 -22.02 13.83 21.43
C ALA A 82 -20.73 13.00 21.41
N HIS A 83 -20.03 12.95 20.26
CA HIS A 83 -18.77 12.23 20.15
C HIS A 83 -17.72 12.78 21.12
N GLU A 84 -17.05 11.89 21.87
CA GLU A 84 -16.12 12.24 22.96
C GLU A 84 -14.99 13.19 22.51
N ASP A 85 -14.64 13.19 21.24
CA ASP A 85 -13.57 13.96 20.64
C ASP A 85 -14.04 15.19 19.86
N LEU A 86 -15.37 15.44 19.82
CA LEU A 86 -15.98 16.57 19.14
C LEU A 86 -16.77 17.48 20.07
N VAL A 87 -17.32 16.93 21.15
CA VAL A 87 -18.30 17.59 22.03
C VAL A 87 -17.85 18.97 22.54
N GLY A 88 -16.54 19.19 22.67
CA GLY A 88 -15.98 20.46 23.13
C GLY A 88 -15.95 21.57 22.06
N ASN A 89 -15.98 21.19 20.80
CA ASN A 89 -15.83 22.09 19.65
C ASN A 89 -17.08 22.14 18.75
N VAL A 90 -18.16 21.39 19.06
CA VAL A 90 -19.41 21.44 18.32
C VAL A 90 -20.43 22.29 19.06
N GLY A 91 -20.99 23.27 18.39
CA GLY A 91 -22.15 24.00 18.87
C GLY A 91 -22.19 25.49 18.59
N ASN A 92 -23.43 26.01 18.60
CA ASN A 92 -23.75 27.42 18.66
C ASN A 92 -23.79 27.86 20.15
N TRP A 93 -22.81 28.64 20.56
CA TRP A 93 -22.67 28.97 21.98
C TRP A 93 -23.70 30.03 22.47
N ALA A 94 -24.26 30.83 21.57
CA ALA A 94 -25.35 31.72 21.97
C ALA A 94 -26.54 30.91 22.48
N GLU A 95 -26.94 29.88 21.74
CA GLU A 95 -28.02 28.95 22.09
C GLU A 95 -27.62 28.00 23.25
N LEU A 96 -26.37 27.53 23.29
CA LEU A 96 -25.89 26.60 24.34
C LEU A 96 -25.92 27.26 25.75
N TYR A 97 -25.67 28.54 25.83
CA TYR A 97 -25.66 29.32 27.08
C TYR A 97 -26.90 30.24 27.22
N GLY A 98 -27.83 30.15 26.27
CA GLY A 98 -29.07 30.91 26.21
C GLY A 98 -30.21 30.33 27.06
N GLU A 99 -31.45 30.78 26.81
CA GLU A 99 -32.68 30.34 27.48
C GLU A 99 -33.38 29.25 26.67
N GLU A 100 -33.71 28.10 27.25
CA GLU A 100 -34.46 27.01 26.59
C GLU A 100 -35.77 27.52 26.00
N GLY A 101 -35.99 27.27 24.70
CA GLY A 101 -37.18 27.68 23.95
C GLY A 101 -37.15 29.13 23.43
N VAL A 102 -35.99 29.77 23.47
CA VAL A 102 -35.73 31.11 22.95
C VAL A 102 -34.73 31.00 21.78
N ASP A 103 -34.83 31.85 20.79
CA ASP A 103 -33.87 32.08 19.73
C ASP A 103 -32.90 33.19 20.24
N ASP A 104 -31.81 32.79 20.88
CA ASP A 104 -30.94 33.70 21.62
C ASP A 104 -29.97 34.49 20.71
N ASP A 105 -29.70 34.02 19.49
CA ASP A 105 -28.89 34.73 18.53
C ASP A 105 -29.67 35.45 17.44
N GLY A 106 -31.03 35.26 17.43
CA GLY A 106 -31.92 35.94 16.52
C GLY A 106 -31.86 35.47 15.06
N ASN A 107 -31.35 34.27 14.83
CA ASN A 107 -31.19 33.70 13.49
C ASN A 107 -32.49 33.08 12.91
N GLY A 108 -33.54 32.97 13.73
CA GLY A 108 -34.83 32.39 13.37
C GLY A 108 -35.00 30.91 13.70
N TYR A 109 -34.05 30.30 14.40
CA TYR A 109 -34.01 28.88 14.76
C TYR A 109 -33.84 28.71 16.28
N VAL A 110 -34.90 28.28 16.95
CA VAL A 110 -34.95 28.13 18.41
C VAL A 110 -34.18 26.89 18.85
N ASP A 111 -33.34 27.02 19.88
CA ASP A 111 -32.53 25.93 20.47
C ASP A 111 -31.70 25.18 19.43
N ASP A 112 -31.11 25.86 18.47
CA ASP A 112 -30.21 25.25 17.44
C ASP A 112 -28.77 25.02 17.94
N ILE A 113 -28.67 24.56 19.19
CA ILE A 113 -27.43 24.40 19.97
C ILE A 113 -26.30 23.71 19.18
N TYR A 114 -26.64 22.69 18.39
CA TYR A 114 -25.64 21.92 17.59
C TYR A 114 -25.80 22.17 16.10
N GLY A 115 -26.71 23.07 15.71
CA GLY A 115 -27.08 23.34 14.34
C GLY A 115 -28.49 22.89 14.00
N TRP A 116 -28.81 22.77 12.72
CA TRP A 116 -30.13 22.47 12.23
C TRP A 116 -30.17 21.39 11.17
N ASN A 117 -31.20 20.55 11.21
CA ASN A 117 -31.48 19.51 10.25
C ASN A 117 -32.49 20.03 9.21
N PHE A 118 -32.03 20.24 7.97
CA PHE A 118 -32.81 20.78 6.85
C PHE A 118 -33.53 19.71 6.02
N ILE A 119 -33.61 18.49 6.52
CA ILE A 119 -34.35 17.41 5.87
C ILE A 119 -35.81 17.50 6.31
N TYR A 120 -36.64 18.00 5.43
CA TYR A 120 -38.02 18.27 5.71
C TYR A 120 -38.86 16.98 5.71
N SER A 121 -39.80 16.90 6.64
CA SER A 121 -40.73 15.81 6.73
C SER A 121 -42.13 16.31 7.11
N SER A 122 -43.15 15.45 7.07
CA SER A 122 -44.48 15.80 7.53
C SER A 122 -44.56 16.16 9.03
N ALA A 123 -43.61 15.65 9.83
CA ALA A 123 -43.48 15.96 11.25
C ALA A 123 -42.65 17.24 11.49
N TYR A 124 -41.71 17.54 10.59
CA TYR A 124 -40.81 18.68 10.68
C TYR A 124 -40.71 19.42 9.33
N PRO A 125 -41.78 20.19 8.97
CA PRO A 125 -41.89 20.84 7.66
C PRO A 125 -40.89 21.99 7.46
N MET A 126 -40.28 22.49 8.54
CA MET A 126 -39.24 23.53 8.53
C MET A 126 -37.89 23.00 9.03
N GLY A 127 -37.72 21.67 9.05
CA GLY A 127 -36.56 21.03 9.68
C GLY A 127 -36.67 20.95 11.20
N SER A 128 -35.55 20.69 11.87
CA SER A 128 -35.52 20.61 13.35
C SER A 128 -34.10 20.74 13.88
N ASN A 129 -33.95 21.08 15.17
CA ASN A 129 -32.71 21.00 15.91
C ASN A 129 -32.23 19.55 16.23
N ARG A 130 -32.91 18.53 15.69
CA ARG A 130 -32.59 17.12 15.89
C ARG A 130 -31.60 16.67 14.82
N ILE A 131 -30.32 16.78 15.12
CA ILE A 131 -29.26 16.28 14.25
C ILE A 131 -29.18 14.76 14.37
N THR A 132 -29.15 14.08 13.23
CA THR A 132 -28.92 12.62 13.16
C THR A 132 -27.50 12.36 12.69
N PRO A 133 -26.63 11.75 13.52
CA PRO A 133 -25.26 11.47 13.15
C PRO A 133 -25.15 10.63 11.86
N VAL A 134 -24.23 11.04 10.98
CA VAL A 134 -23.89 10.35 9.73
C VAL A 134 -22.36 10.19 9.66
N GLU A 135 -21.89 9.03 9.18
CA GLU A 135 -20.45 8.76 9.09
C GLU A 135 -19.70 9.88 8.36
N HIS A 136 -20.22 10.34 7.22
CA HIS A 136 -19.58 11.34 6.37
C HIS A 136 -19.43 12.69 7.07
N GLY A 137 -20.52 13.29 7.55
CA GLY A 137 -20.48 14.59 8.23
C GLY A 137 -19.69 14.58 9.54
N THR A 138 -19.72 13.46 10.29
CA THR A 138 -18.91 13.29 11.50
C THR A 138 -17.42 13.22 11.17
N HIS A 139 -17.04 12.52 10.10
CA HIS A 139 -15.64 12.41 9.67
C HIS A 139 -15.09 13.77 9.18
N VAL A 140 -15.87 14.50 8.40
CA VAL A 140 -15.56 15.86 7.95
C VAL A 140 -15.35 16.80 9.16
N ALA A 141 -16.28 16.79 10.12
CA ALA A 141 -16.19 17.61 11.32
C ALA A 141 -14.95 17.28 12.16
N GLY A 142 -14.60 15.99 12.32
CA GLY A 142 -13.40 15.56 13.03
C GLY A 142 -12.11 16.05 12.39
N THR A 143 -12.02 16.03 11.06
CA THR A 143 -10.86 16.57 10.34
C THR A 143 -10.68 18.07 10.61
N ILE A 144 -11.76 18.84 10.76
CA ILE A 144 -11.69 20.27 11.07
C ILE A 144 -11.38 20.52 12.54
N ALA A 145 -12.12 19.86 13.46
CA ALA A 145 -12.32 20.33 14.81
C ALA A 145 -12.30 19.26 15.92
N ALA A 146 -11.83 18.02 15.67
CA ALA A 146 -11.58 17.10 16.77
C ALA A 146 -10.67 17.78 17.80
N GLU A 147 -10.95 17.62 19.11
CA GLU A 147 -10.27 18.37 20.17
C GLU A 147 -8.82 17.89 20.36
N ASN A 148 -7.85 18.76 20.10
CA ASN A 148 -6.43 18.44 20.23
C ASN A 148 -5.96 18.45 21.70
N GLY A 149 -5.11 17.49 22.07
CA GLY A 149 -4.47 17.45 23.37
C GLY A 149 -5.43 17.11 24.52
N ASN A 150 -6.51 16.36 24.22
CA ASN A 150 -7.43 15.84 25.22
C ASN A 150 -7.08 14.41 25.67
N GLY A 151 -6.03 13.79 25.03
CA GLY A 151 -5.59 12.42 25.29
C GLY A 151 -6.52 11.35 24.74
N ILE A 152 -7.47 11.72 23.88
CA ILE A 152 -8.49 10.84 23.29
C ILE A 152 -8.41 10.96 21.76
N GLY A 153 -8.72 9.91 21.05
CA GLY A 153 -9.04 9.91 19.62
C GLY A 153 -7.98 10.48 18.71
N VAL A 154 -8.37 11.50 17.95
CA VAL A 154 -7.61 12.12 16.85
C VAL A 154 -7.48 13.62 17.06
N CYS A 155 -6.65 14.28 16.26
CA CYS A 155 -6.59 15.74 16.20
C CYS A 155 -7.41 16.28 15.03
N GLY A 156 -8.05 17.45 15.21
CA GLY A 156 -8.58 18.28 14.14
C GLY A 156 -7.58 19.33 13.69
N VAL A 157 -7.64 19.76 12.43
CA VAL A 157 -6.72 20.80 11.90
C VAL A 157 -6.74 22.05 12.80
N ALA A 158 -7.92 22.50 13.23
CA ALA A 158 -8.13 23.64 14.09
C ALA A 158 -8.74 23.26 15.47
N GLY A 159 -8.41 22.08 15.98
CA GLY A 159 -8.98 21.47 17.20
C GLY A 159 -8.58 22.14 18.52
N GLY A 160 -7.76 23.18 18.50
CA GLY A 160 -7.33 23.93 19.70
C GLY A 160 -6.09 23.33 20.36
N ARG A 161 -5.94 23.62 21.69
CA ARG A 161 -4.87 23.13 22.55
C ARG A 161 -5.41 22.52 23.84
N GLY A 162 -6.51 21.77 23.74
CA GLY A 162 -7.30 21.30 24.87
C GLY A 162 -8.23 22.36 25.47
N GLY A 163 -9.14 21.94 26.34
CA GLY A 163 -10.03 22.83 27.08
C GLY A 163 -11.04 23.58 26.20
N HIS A 164 -11.52 22.95 25.12
CA HIS A 164 -12.53 23.52 24.21
C HIS A 164 -12.08 24.84 23.56
N SER A 165 -10.80 24.93 23.20
CA SER A 165 -10.20 26.13 22.61
C SER A 165 -10.11 26.09 21.09
N GLY A 166 -10.59 25.01 20.46
CA GLY A 166 -10.62 24.82 19.02
C GLY A 166 -11.68 25.68 18.31
N VAL A 167 -11.66 25.63 16.99
CA VAL A 167 -12.70 26.21 16.15
C VAL A 167 -14.04 25.52 16.48
N ARG A 168 -15.12 26.30 16.46
CA ARG A 168 -16.48 25.74 16.61
C ARG A 168 -17.00 25.27 15.26
N VAL A 169 -17.63 24.10 15.27
CA VAL A 169 -18.40 23.63 14.11
C VAL A 169 -19.89 23.55 14.43
N ILE A 170 -20.72 23.93 13.47
CA ILE A 170 -22.17 23.77 13.55
C ILE A 170 -22.65 22.85 12.43
N SER A 171 -23.61 21.98 12.74
CA SER A 171 -24.16 21.01 11.79
C SER A 171 -25.26 21.61 10.96
N CYS A 172 -25.07 21.82 9.68
CA CYS A 172 -26.10 22.16 8.72
C CYS A 172 -26.50 20.88 7.97
N GLN A 173 -27.32 20.03 8.64
CA GLN A 173 -27.57 18.69 8.14
C GLN A 173 -28.46 18.70 6.90
N MET A 174 -27.94 18.18 5.78
CA MET A 174 -28.64 18.00 4.50
C MET A 174 -28.86 16.57 4.09
N PHE A 175 -28.06 15.62 4.65
CA PHE A 175 -28.06 14.21 4.26
C PHE A 175 -28.34 13.30 5.45
N THR A 176 -28.98 12.15 5.17
CA THR A 176 -29.02 10.99 6.06
C THR A 176 -28.12 9.89 5.49
N GLU A 177 -27.97 8.78 6.21
CA GLU A 177 -27.36 7.57 5.66
C GLU A 177 -28.11 7.04 4.42
N ASN A 178 -29.43 7.28 4.36
CA ASN A 178 -30.21 7.02 3.17
C ASN A 178 -30.08 8.21 2.19
N ARG A 179 -29.14 8.10 1.27
CA ARG A 179 -28.74 9.15 0.28
C ARG A 179 -29.88 9.68 -0.62
N ASN A 180 -31.09 9.16 -0.47
CA ASN A 180 -32.28 9.67 -1.18
C ASN A 180 -33.03 10.76 -0.41
N ASP A 181 -32.66 10.97 0.86
CA ASP A 181 -33.26 12.00 1.70
C ASP A 181 -32.33 13.23 1.71
N ASN A 182 -32.52 14.14 0.77
CA ASN A 182 -31.76 15.38 0.69
C ASN A 182 -32.53 16.51 1.37
N GLY A 183 -31.79 17.34 2.10
CA GLY A 183 -32.30 18.58 2.70
C GLY A 183 -32.26 19.76 1.71
N ASP A 184 -32.53 20.95 2.24
CA ASP A 184 -32.53 22.22 1.50
C ASP A 184 -31.16 22.92 1.65
N GLU A 185 -30.31 22.78 0.62
CA GLU A 185 -28.97 23.33 0.58
C GLU A 185 -28.96 24.87 0.60
N ILE A 186 -29.98 25.48 0.03
CA ILE A 186 -30.11 26.94 -0.05
C ILE A 186 -30.28 27.53 1.35
N VAL A 187 -31.22 26.92 2.11
CA VAL A 187 -31.53 27.36 3.47
C VAL A 187 -30.35 26.97 4.41
N ALA A 188 -29.72 25.82 4.19
CA ALA A 188 -28.59 25.40 4.99
C ALA A 188 -27.35 26.33 4.85
N LEU A 189 -27.04 26.77 3.61
CA LEU A 189 -26.01 27.78 3.39
C LEU A 189 -26.31 29.11 4.05
N LYS A 190 -27.55 29.60 3.88
CA LYS A 190 -27.96 30.85 4.51
C LYS A 190 -27.89 30.76 6.04
N TYR A 191 -28.45 29.69 6.61
CA TYR A 191 -28.41 29.45 8.05
C TYR A 191 -26.98 29.48 8.60
N GLY A 192 -26.01 28.82 7.92
CA GLY A 192 -24.61 28.84 8.35
C GLY A 192 -24.06 30.25 8.56
N ALA A 193 -24.40 31.19 7.64
CA ALA A 193 -24.00 32.60 7.75
C ALA A 193 -24.69 33.27 8.93
N ASP A 194 -26.03 33.08 9.09
CA ASP A 194 -26.84 33.70 10.11
C ASP A 194 -26.50 33.20 11.53
N ALA A 195 -26.06 31.92 11.67
CA ALA A 195 -25.56 31.34 12.90
C ALA A 195 -24.10 31.70 13.23
N GLY A 196 -23.54 32.71 12.54
CA GLY A 196 -22.22 33.30 12.82
C GLY A 196 -21.03 32.59 12.23
N ALA A 197 -21.21 31.59 11.36
CA ALA A 197 -20.10 30.97 10.65
C ALA A 197 -19.53 31.93 9.58
N VAL A 198 -18.20 31.95 9.46
CA VAL A 198 -17.49 32.69 8.41
C VAL A 198 -16.81 31.76 7.40
N ILE A 199 -16.90 30.46 7.62
CA ILE A 199 -16.39 29.42 6.73
C ILE A 199 -17.53 28.41 6.50
N SER A 200 -17.85 28.12 5.24
CA SER A 200 -18.80 27.08 4.86
C SER A 200 -18.06 25.90 4.25
N GLN A 201 -18.13 24.75 4.90
CA GLN A 201 -17.55 23.47 4.48
C GLN A 201 -18.56 22.65 3.71
N ASN A 202 -18.25 22.27 2.45
CA ASN A 202 -19.19 21.60 1.56
C ASN A 202 -18.53 20.40 0.85
N SER A 203 -18.83 19.20 1.31
CA SER A 203 -18.35 17.95 0.71
C SER A 203 -19.46 17.24 -0.08
N TRP A 204 -20.12 17.98 -0.97
CA TRP A 204 -21.24 17.52 -1.79
C TRP A 204 -21.27 18.19 -3.16
N GLY A 205 -22.06 17.69 -4.08
CA GLY A 205 -22.24 18.28 -5.41
C GLY A 205 -23.49 17.77 -6.10
N TYR A 206 -23.86 18.43 -7.18
CA TYR A 206 -25.01 18.04 -8.00
C TYR A 206 -24.64 16.89 -8.95
N THR A 207 -25.62 16.04 -9.23
CA THR A 207 -25.50 15.00 -10.25
C THR A 207 -26.26 15.42 -11.51
N ASN A 208 -25.62 15.25 -12.69
CA ASN A 208 -26.23 15.57 -13.99
C ASN A 208 -26.71 17.03 -14.15
N VAL A 209 -26.00 17.97 -13.55
CA VAL A 209 -26.27 19.42 -13.67
C VAL A 209 -25.17 20.04 -14.52
N TYR A 210 -25.57 20.72 -15.59
CA TYR A 210 -24.65 21.31 -16.57
C TYR A 210 -24.58 22.82 -16.47
N GLU A 211 -25.42 23.44 -15.65
CA GLU A 211 -25.46 24.86 -15.38
C GLU A 211 -25.87 25.11 -13.92
N MET A 212 -25.14 25.99 -13.24
CA MET A 212 -25.41 26.35 -11.85
C MET A 212 -26.78 26.99 -11.68
N PRO A 213 -27.64 26.46 -10.78
CA PRO A 213 -28.91 27.12 -10.47
C PRO A 213 -28.71 28.51 -9.87
N GLU A 214 -29.41 29.52 -10.35
CA GLU A 214 -29.32 30.91 -9.84
C GLU A 214 -29.56 31.00 -8.33
N ILE A 215 -30.54 30.28 -7.82
CA ILE A 215 -30.88 30.29 -6.37
C ILE A 215 -29.69 29.73 -5.52
N THR A 216 -28.92 28.78 -6.05
CA THR A 216 -27.75 28.27 -5.36
C THR A 216 -26.60 29.27 -5.40
N LYS A 217 -26.44 30.01 -6.51
CA LYS A 217 -25.52 31.15 -6.57
C LYS A 217 -25.88 32.19 -5.54
N ASP A 218 -27.16 32.61 -5.51
CA ASP A 218 -27.67 33.58 -4.56
C ASP A 218 -27.37 33.19 -3.10
N ALA A 219 -27.52 31.90 -2.75
CA ALA A 219 -27.22 31.40 -1.41
C ALA A 219 -25.73 31.39 -1.07
N ILE A 220 -24.88 30.99 -2.03
CA ILE A 220 -23.44 31.06 -1.88
C ILE A 220 -22.98 32.50 -1.76
N ASP A 221 -23.48 33.38 -2.63
CA ASP A 221 -23.15 34.80 -2.62
C ASP A 221 -23.63 35.47 -1.32
N TYR A 222 -24.79 35.07 -0.82
CA TYR A 222 -25.25 35.51 0.50
C TYR A 222 -24.25 35.16 1.61
N PHE A 223 -23.76 33.93 1.67
CA PHE A 223 -22.75 33.53 2.65
C PHE A 223 -21.48 34.36 2.52
N ILE A 224 -20.99 34.55 1.27
CA ILE A 224 -19.75 35.29 1.01
C ILE A 224 -19.89 36.75 1.42
N GLU A 225 -21.04 37.37 1.18
CA GLU A 225 -21.25 38.80 1.38
C GLU A 225 -21.68 39.16 2.79
N TYR A 226 -22.49 38.34 3.47
CA TYR A 226 -23.15 38.70 4.71
C TYR A 226 -22.64 37.95 5.95
N ALA A 227 -21.94 36.84 5.83
CA ALA A 227 -21.39 36.14 6.99
C ALA A 227 -20.48 37.07 7.82
N GLY A 228 -20.56 36.96 9.13
CA GLY A 228 -19.81 37.81 10.06
C GLY A 228 -20.20 39.27 10.12
N LEU A 229 -21.37 39.64 9.54
CA LEU A 229 -21.99 41.00 9.61
C LEU A 229 -23.26 40.94 10.40
N ASP A 230 -23.60 42.05 11.04
CA ASP A 230 -24.95 42.28 11.61
C ASP A 230 -25.95 42.78 10.55
N GLU A 231 -27.23 42.97 10.94
CA GLU A 231 -28.30 43.47 10.08
C GLU A 231 -28.02 44.85 9.46
N ASN A 232 -27.08 45.62 10.01
CA ASN A 232 -26.69 46.92 9.53
C ASN A 232 -25.44 46.87 8.64
N GLY A 233 -24.90 45.69 8.35
CA GLY A 233 -23.68 45.45 7.57
C GLY A 233 -22.38 45.78 8.32
N VAL A 234 -22.45 45.83 9.66
CA VAL A 234 -21.29 46.04 10.51
C VAL A 234 -20.63 44.69 10.82
N GLN A 235 -19.32 44.62 10.70
CA GLN A 235 -18.59 43.41 11.05
C GLN A 235 -18.69 43.13 12.55
N VAL A 236 -19.24 41.95 12.91
CA VAL A 236 -19.35 41.41 14.27
C VAL A 236 -18.56 40.12 14.44
N GLY A 237 -18.32 39.40 13.37
CA GLY A 237 -17.51 38.19 13.34
C GLY A 237 -16.03 38.46 13.09
N PRO A 238 -15.19 37.42 13.13
CA PRO A 238 -13.74 37.53 12.93
C PRO A 238 -13.37 37.89 11.48
N MET A 239 -14.30 37.79 10.53
CA MET A 239 -14.08 38.16 9.12
C MET A 239 -15.28 38.97 8.60
N LYS A 240 -15.03 39.89 7.68
CA LYS A 240 -16.04 40.69 7.00
C LYS A 240 -16.48 39.98 5.71
N GLY A 241 -17.54 39.19 5.78
CA GLY A 241 -17.93 38.23 4.77
C GLY A 241 -17.48 36.81 5.10
N GLY A 242 -17.84 35.83 4.28
CA GLY A 242 -17.49 34.42 4.46
C GLY A 242 -16.77 33.82 3.26
N ILE A 243 -16.15 32.66 3.48
CA ILE A 243 -15.62 31.80 2.41
C ILE A 243 -16.40 30.52 2.31
N VAL A 244 -16.69 30.09 1.08
CA VAL A 244 -17.41 28.85 0.79
C VAL A 244 -16.45 27.90 0.09
N ILE A 245 -16.22 26.74 0.68
CA ILE A 245 -15.21 25.76 0.23
C ILE A 245 -15.94 24.48 -0.21
N PHE A 246 -15.60 23.99 -1.41
CA PHE A 246 -16.23 22.82 -2.01
C PHE A 246 -15.23 21.73 -2.41
N ALA A 247 -15.60 20.49 -2.19
CA ALA A 247 -14.92 19.33 -2.75
C ALA A 247 -15.12 19.25 -4.27
N ALA A 248 -14.06 19.00 -5.05
CA ALA A 248 -14.08 19.03 -6.52
C ALA A 248 -14.87 17.87 -7.17
N GLY A 249 -15.05 16.75 -6.46
CA GLY A 249 -15.74 15.54 -6.96
C GLY A 249 -14.83 14.36 -7.17
N ASN A 250 -15.42 13.16 -7.31
CA ASN A 250 -14.70 11.87 -7.29
C ASN A 250 -14.94 11.03 -8.56
N GLU A 251 -15.14 11.68 -9.71
CA GLU A 251 -15.47 11.05 -10.98
C GLU A 251 -14.26 10.85 -11.91
N GLU A 252 -13.05 11.26 -11.47
CA GLU A 252 -11.84 11.22 -12.30
C GLU A 252 -12.03 11.93 -13.66
N CYS A 253 -12.59 13.13 -13.61
CA CYS A 253 -12.96 13.87 -14.82
C CYS A 253 -12.55 15.35 -14.77
N ASP A 254 -12.55 16.00 -15.95
CA ASP A 254 -12.17 17.39 -16.13
C ASP A 254 -13.35 18.34 -16.43
N TYR A 255 -14.55 17.83 -16.47
CA TYR A 255 -15.73 18.67 -16.72
C TYR A 255 -16.16 19.43 -15.48
N ARG A 256 -17.01 20.47 -15.70
CA ARG A 256 -17.50 21.33 -14.62
C ARG A 256 -18.39 20.57 -13.66
N SER A 257 -18.00 20.53 -12.39
CA SER A 257 -18.79 19.97 -11.28
C SER A 257 -19.37 21.10 -10.45
N TYR A 258 -20.70 21.22 -10.41
CA TYR A 258 -21.36 22.24 -9.63
C TYR A 258 -21.77 21.73 -8.23
N PRO A 259 -21.67 22.60 -7.19
CA PRO A 259 -21.26 24.01 -7.17
C PRO A 259 -19.75 24.27 -7.22
N ALA A 260 -18.87 23.27 -7.08
CA ALA A 260 -17.43 23.43 -6.90
C ALA A 260 -16.74 24.28 -7.99
N CYS A 261 -17.23 24.29 -9.24
CA CYS A 261 -16.65 25.09 -10.32
C CYS A 261 -17.26 26.51 -10.44
N TYR A 262 -17.98 27.00 -9.43
CA TYR A 262 -18.42 28.37 -9.38
C TYR A 262 -17.28 29.27 -8.94
N GLU A 263 -16.98 30.32 -9.71
CA GLU A 263 -15.77 31.14 -9.54
C GLU A 263 -15.63 31.85 -8.17
N ARG A 264 -16.73 31.97 -7.40
CA ARG A 264 -16.70 32.59 -6.07
C ARG A 264 -16.43 31.62 -4.93
N VAL A 265 -16.52 30.29 -5.16
CA VAL A 265 -16.15 29.29 -4.15
C VAL A 265 -14.66 28.93 -4.25
N LEU A 266 -14.12 28.30 -3.22
CA LEU A 266 -12.80 27.69 -3.24
C LEU A 266 -12.96 26.20 -3.44
N SER A 267 -12.45 25.67 -4.54
CA SER A 267 -12.56 24.26 -4.93
C SER A 267 -11.32 23.46 -4.57
N VAL A 268 -11.51 22.22 -4.07
CA VAL A 268 -10.44 21.40 -3.51
C VAL A 268 -10.35 20.04 -4.19
N SER A 269 -9.22 19.76 -4.85
CA SER A 269 -8.86 18.43 -5.36
C SER A 269 -8.18 17.55 -4.30
N ALA A 270 -8.08 16.24 -4.56
CA ALA A 270 -7.54 15.28 -3.60
C ALA A 270 -6.20 14.70 -4.04
N LEU A 271 -5.23 14.67 -3.12
CA LEU A 271 -3.92 14.06 -3.28
C LEU A 271 -3.75 12.82 -2.38
N ALA A 272 -2.92 11.90 -2.85
CA ALA A 272 -2.39 10.75 -2.15
C ALA A 272 -1.11 11.12 -1.37
N PRO A 273 -0.57 10.21 -0.50
CA PRO A 273 0.59 10.54 0.35
C PRO A 273 1.94 10.63 -0.40
N ASP A 274 1.94 10.83 -1.71
CA ASP A 274 3.11 10.98 -2.58
C ASP A 274 3.06 12.22 -3.49
N TYR A 275 2.26 13.22 -3.15
CA TYR A 275 1.94 14.39 -3.95
C TYR A 275 1.13 14.12 -5.23
N ARG A 276 0.86 12.86 -5.58
CA ARG A 276 0.11 12.54 -6.78
C ARG A 276 -1.39 12.70 -6.57
N LYS A 277 -2.08 13.05 -7.65
CA LYS A 277 -3.54 13.08 -7.69
C LYS A 277 -4.12 11.74 -7.25
N SER A 278 -5.02 11.74 -6.27
CA SER A 278 -5.78 10.54 -5.93
C SER A 278 -6.56 10.04 -7.16
N TYR A 279 -6.59 8.71 -7.36
CA TYR A 279 -7.11 8.11 -8.60
C TYR A 279 -8.53 8.56 -8.98
N TYR A 280 -9.35 8.88 -7.98
CA TYR A 280 -10.74 9.30 -8.14
C TYR A 280 -10.92 10.81 -8.32
N SER A 281 -9.94 11.64 -7.92
CA SER A 281 -10.11 13.09 -7.88
C SER A 281 -10.43 13.68 -9.24
N ASN A 282 -11.44 14.56 -9.28
CA ASN A 282 -11.61 15.44 -10.42
C ASN A 282 -10.42 16.39 -10.55
N PHE A 283 -10.16 16.87 -11.78
CA PHE A 283 -9.05 17.71 -12.14
C PHE A 283 -9.46 18.66 -13.27
N SER A 284 -9.17 19.94 -13.15
CA SER A 284 -9.50 20.94 -14.20
C SER A 284 -8.88 22.29 -13.85
N GLU A 285 -8.82 23.21 -14.82
CA GLU A 285 -8.38 24.58 -14.64
C GLU A 285 -9.26 25.41 -13.66
N TRP A 286 -10.46 24.96 -13.32
CA TRP A 286 -11.33 25.63 -12.35
C TRP A 286 -11.06 25.21 -10.90
N ILE A 287 -10.14 24.32 -10.64
CA ILE A 287 -9.76 23.93 -9.28
C ILE A 287 -8.78 24.95 -8.71
N ASP A 288 -9.00 25.35 -7.46
CA ASP A 288 -8.21 26.40 -6.81
C ASP A 288 -7.01 25.85 -6.05
N VAL A 289 -7.20 24.75 -5.27
CA VAL A 289 -6.14 24.15 -4.44
C VAL A 289 -6.29 22.62 -4.36
N ALA A 290 -5.24 21.97 -3.89
CA ALA A 290 -5.24 20.55 -3.58
C ALA A 290 -5.00 20.31 -2.09
N ALA A 291 -5.53 19.19 -1.55
CA ALA A 291 -5.30 18.77 -0.18
C ALA A 291 -5.29 17.23 -0.05
N PRO A 292 -4.79 16.63 1.07
CA PRO A 292 -4.83 15.21 1.27
C PRO A 292 -6.26 14.67 1.32
N GLY A 293 -6.65 13.88 0.32
CA GLY A 293 -7.92 13.15 0.28
C GLY A 293 -7.73 11.66 0.52
N GLY A 294 -6.49 11.21 0.48
CA GLY A 294 -6.10 9.82 0.66
C GLY A 294 -6.42 8.92 -0.54
N SER A 295 -6.04 7.66 -0.45
CA SER A 295 -6.28 6.68 -1.49
C SER A 295 -6.22 5.25 -0.95
N TYR A 296 -7.35 4.53 -0.92
CA TYR A 296 -7.37 3.10 -0.56
C TYR A 296 -6.62 2.24 -1.57
N LYS A 297 -6.51 2.69 -2.82
CA LYS A 297 -5.76 2.02 -3.87
C LYS A 297 -4.56 2.88 -4.24
N TYR A 298 -3.40 2.47 -3.78
CA TYR A 298 -2.17 3.22 -3.96
C TYR A 298 -1.08 2.34 -4.57
N GLU A 299 -0.51 2.73 -5.72
CA GLU A 299 0.55 2.03 -6.46
C GLU A 299 0.32 0.51 -6.60
N GLY A 300 -0.97 0.12 -6.82
CA GLY A 300 -1.37 -1.28 -6.94
C GLY A 300 -1.52 -2.04 -5.61
N ARG A 301 -1.33 -1.37 -4.49
CA ARG A 301 -1.62 -1.87 -3.14
C ARG A 301 -3.00 -1.41 -2.68
N TYR A 302 -3.53 -2.08 -1.69
CA TYR A 302 -4.76 -1.71 -1.01
C TYR A 302 -4.46 -1.62 0.48
N GLY A 303 -4.75 -0.46 1.09
CA GLY A 303 -4.53 -0.24 2.49
C GLY A 303 -5.34 0.95 2.99
N ASP A 304 -5.98 0.77 4.16
CA ASP A 304 -6.77 1.83 4.76
C ASP A 304 -5.89 2.97 5.27
N GLU A 305 -4.64 2.68 5.64
CA GLU A 305 -3.66 3.62 6.17
C GLU A 305 -3.29 4.76 5.21
N TYR A 306 -3.52 4.60 3.91
CA TYR A 306 -3.31 5.66 2.90
C TYR A 306 -4.50 6.62 2.77
N ALA A 307 -5.60 6.36 3.48
CA ALA A 307 -6.76 7.23 3.54
C ALA A 307 -6.66 8.20 4.72
N VAL A 308 -7.65 9.09 4.86
CA VAL A 308 -7.73 10.10 5.92
C VAL A 308 -8.38 9.48 7.17
N TYR A 309 -7.71 9.57 8.31
CA TYR A 309 -8.19 9.04 9.59
C TYR A 309 -8.85 10.13 10.42
N SER A 310 -10.12 9.93 10.82
CA SER A 310 -10.90 10.90 11.56
C SER A 310 -12.01 10.22 12.40
N THR A 311 -12.89 11.02 13.03
CA THR A 311 -14.00 10.57 13.88
C THR A 311 -15.13 9.92 13.08
N LEU A 312 -15.83 8.97 13.70
CA LEU A 312 -17.06 8.31 13.19
C LEU A 312 -18.12 8.27 14.30
N PRO A 313 -19.42 8.20 13.97
CA PRO A 313 -20.47 8.17 14.98
C PRO A 313 -20.30 7.09 16.05
N GLY A 314 -20.68 7.40 17.29
CA GLY A 314 -20.66 6.49 18.41
C GLY A 314 -19.29 6.33 19.06
N ASN A 315 -18.49 7.39 19.12
CA ASN A 315 -17.11 7.41 19.65
C ASN A 315 -16.19 6.43 18.90
N ALA A 316 -16.42 6.26 17.60
CA ALA A 316 -15.58 5.46 16.72
C ALA A 316 -14.66 6.35 15.88
N TYR A 317 -13.63 5.74 15.32
CA TYR A 317 -12.63 6.38 14.45
C TYR A 317 -12.37 5.49 13.26
N GLY A 318 -12.13 6.08 12.09
CA GLY A 318 -11.91 5.30 10.89
C GLY A 318 -11.33 6.08 9.73
N TYR A 319 -11.03 5.34 8.68
CA TYR A 319 -10.47 5.86 7.45
C TYR A 319 -11.56 6.11 6.42
N MET A 320 -11.45 7.25 5.72
CA MET A 320 -12.24 7.57 4.53
C MET A 320 -11.35 8.23 3.48
N GLN A 321 -11.71 8.07 2.20
CA GLN A 321 -11.03 8.75 1.09
C GLN A 321 -12.04 9.58 0.30
N GLY A 322 -11.56 10.63 -0.36
CA GLY A 322 -12.40 11.45 -1.22
C GLY A 322 -11.93 12.90 -1.26
N THR A 323 -12.36 13.66 -2.28
CA THR A 323 -12.28 15.11 -2.24
C THR A 323 -13.06 15.70 -1.07
N SER A 324 -14.06 14.94 -0.55
CA SER A 324 -14.76 15.22 0.70
C SER A 324 -13.86 15.21 1.93
N MET A 325 -12.75 14.46 1.94
CA MET A 325 -11.78 14.44 3.04
C MET A 325 -10.67 15.47 2.80
N ALA A 326 -10.39 15.81 1.55
CA ALA A 326 -9.49 16.92 1.19
C ALA A 326 -10.07 18.30 1.60
N CYS A 327 -11.32 18.54 1.28
CA CYS A 327 -12.03 19.79 1.53
C CYS A 327 -11.96 20.25 3.01
N PRO A 328 -12.25 19.41 4.03
CA PRO A 328 -12.19 19.83 5.44
C PRO A 328 -10.77 20.17 5.92
N HIS A 329 -9.71 19.67 5.29
CA HIS A 329 -8.35 20.15 5.58
C HIS A 329 -8.23 21.64 5.26
N VAL A 330 -8.71 22.05 4.08
CA VAL A 330 -8.69 23.47 3.66
C VAL A 330 -9.57 24.31 4.55
N SER A 331 -10.75 23.82 4.93
CA SER A 331 -11.66 24.51 5.86
C SER A 331 -11.03 24.69 7.26
N GLY A 332 -10.29 23.67 7.74
CA GLY A 332 -9.53 23.76 8.99
C GLY A 332 -8.36 24.75 8.89
N ILE A 333 -7.61 24.75 7.78
CA ILE A 333 -6.54 25.73 7.53
C ILE A 333 -7.10 27.15 7.44
N ALA A 334 -8.23 27.32 6.74
CA ALA A 334 -8.94 28.61 6.71
C ALA A 334 -9.30 29.06 8.14
N ALA A 335 -9.79 28.15 8.99
CA ALA A 335 -10.11 28.47 10.38
C ALA A 335 -8.85 28.84 11.19
N LEU A 336 -7.71 28.18 10.97
CA LEU A 336 -6.42 28.58 11.57
C LEU A 336 -6.03 30.01 11.15
N ALA A 337 -6.14 30.31 9.84
CA ALA A 337 -5.80 31.65 9.31
C ALA A 337 -6.74 32.73 9.85
N VAL A 338 -8.05 32.46 9.95
CA VAL A 338 -9.01 33.38 10.58
C VAL A 338 -8.73 33.53 12.07
N ALA A 339 -8.40 32.46 12.80
CA ALA A 339 -8.00 32.54 14.21
C ALA A 339 -6.73 33.38 14.42
N LYS A 340 -5.82 33.39 13.46
CA LYS A 340 -4.57 34.15 13.52
C LYS A 340 -4.69 35.61 13.11
N TYR A 341 -5.42 35.88 12.02
CA TYR A 341 -5.45 37.18 11.35
C TYR A 341 -6.80 37.86 11.39
N GLY A 342 -7.84 37.12 11.83
CA GLY A 342 -9.21 37.64 11.92
C GLY A 342 -9.31 38.90 12.78
N GLY A 343 -10.29 39.74 12.45
CA GLY A 343 -10.54 40.99 13.11
C GLY A 343 -11.02 42.06 12.14
N PRO A 344 -11.13 43.32 12.60
CA PRO A 344 -11.67 44.40 11.78
C PRO A 344 -10.94 44.55 10.43
N GLY A 345 -11.70 44.38 9.33
CA GLY A 345 -11.19 44.53 7.97
C GLY A 345 -10.48 43.29 7.40
N PHE A 346 -10.47 42.16 8.08
CA PHE A 346 -10.13 40.87 7.46
C PHE A 346 -11.23 40.42 6.53
N THR A 347 -10.93 39.98 5.33
CA THR A 347 -11.91 39.69 4.27
C THR A 347 -11.70 38.30 3.67
N PRO A 348 -12.75 37.71 3.02
CA PRO A 348 -12.61 36.44 2.30
C PRO A 348 -11.53 36.47 1.22
N ASP A 349 -11.36 37.57 0.50
CA ASP A 349 -10.31 37.69 -0.54
C ASP A 349 -8.89 37.59 0.04
N LYS A 350 -8.66 38.18 1.23
CA LYS A 350 -7.39 38.01 1.93
C LYS A 350 -7.17 36.56 2.35
N LEU A 351 -8.20 35.94 2.93
CA LEU A 351 -8.13 34.54 3.33
C LEU A 351 -7.87 33.63 2.13
N ARG A 352 -8.61 33.83 1.03
CA ARG A 352 -8.41 33.09 -0.22
C ARG A 352 -6.98 33.24 -0.73
N SER A 353 -6.45 34.46 -0.73
CA SER A 353 -5.05 34.71 -1.13
C SER A 353 -4.04 33.95 -0.26
N TYR A 354 -4.27 33.80 1.05
CA TYR A 354 -3.39 33.04 1.93
C TYR A 354 -3.44 31.54 1.63
N LEU A 355 -4.63 31.00 1.30
CA LEU A 355 -4.81 29.61 0.96
C LEU A 355 -4.22 29.25 -0.41
N GLU A 356 -4.40 30.12 -1.43
CA GLU A 356 -3.93 29.89 -2.79
C GLU A 356 -2.41 30.11 -2.97
N ARG A 357 -1.82 30.99 -2.17
CA ARG A 357 -0.36 31.27 -2.18
C ARG A 357 0.41 30.38 -1.22
N GLY A 358 -0.21 29.97 -0.10
CA GLY A 358 0.37 29.07 0.89
C GLY A 358 0.31 27.62 0.44
N VAL A 359 0.94 27.29 -0.68
CA VAL A 359 0.86 25.97 -1.30
C VAL A 359 2.24 25.46 -1.70
N HIS A 360 2.32 24.16 -1.93
CA HIS A 360 3.46 23.50 -2.54
C HIS A 360 3.11 23.03 -3.94
N GLU A 361 4.02 23.27 -4.87
CA GLU A 361 3.92 22.83 -6.25
C GLU A 361 3.71 21.30 -6.32
N VAL A 362 2.79 20.84 -7.19
CA VAL A 362 2.47 19.43 -7.37
C VAL A 362 2.52 18.99 -8.83
N ASP A 363 2.70 19.90 -9.79
CA ASP A 363 2.69 19.60 -11.23
C ASP A 363 3.85 18.68 -11.62
N SER A 364 5.03 18.84 -10.98
CA SER A 364 6.19 17.98 -11.20
C SER A 364 5.93 16.50 -10.85
N TYR A 365 5.03 16.23 -9.90
CA TYR A 365 4.57 14.90 -9.56
C TYR A 365 3.38 14.42 -10.42
N ASN A 366 2.74 15.34 -11.13
CA ASN A 366 1.51 15.14 -11.90
C ASN A 366 1.58 15.68 -13.32
N PRO A 367 2.56 15.31 -14.16
CA PRO A 367 2.79 15.93 -15.47
C PRO A 367 1.60 15.79 -16.44
N ASP A 368 0.76 14.76 -16.26
CA ASP A 368 -0.46 14.58 -17.06
C ASP A 368 -1.60 15.53 -16.66
N TYR A 369 -1.46 16.22 -15.54
CA TYR A 369 -2.46 17.11 -14.92
C TYR A 369 -1.93 18.52 -14.65
N GLU A 370 -0.84 18.92 -15.30
CA GLU A 370 -0.21 20.23 -15.14
C GLU A 370 -1.23 21.37 -15.22
N GLY A 371 -1.23 22.25 -14.20
CA GLY A 371 -2.16 23.38 -14.08
C GLY A 371 -3.62 23.01 -13.83
N ARG A 372 -3.94 21.73 -13.51
CA ARG A 372 -5.33 21.26 -13.35
C ARG A 372 -5.67 20.71 -11.96
N LEU A 373 -4.74 20.86 -11.00
CA LEU A 373 -4.95 20.46 -9.60
C LEU A 373 -5.02 21.66 -8.65
N GLY A 374 -5.19 22.87 -9.20
CA GLY A 374 -5.15 24.12 -8.49
C GLY A 374 -3.74 24.69 -8.38
N SER A 375 -3.54 25.68 -7.53
CA SER A 375 -2.23 26.31 -7.27
C SER A 375 -1.23 25.37 -6.58
N GLY A 376 -1.67 24.27 -5.98
CA GLY A 376 -0.84 23.25 -5.34
C GLY A 376 -1.43 22.67 -4.07
N LEU A 377 -0.63 21.84 -3.37
CA LEU A 377 -0.96 21.28 -2.06
C LEU A 377 -0.93 22.37 -0.99
N VAL A 378 -2.05 22.59 -0.31
CA VAL A 378 -2.14 23.59 0.76
C VAL A 378 -1.19 23.28 1.91
N ASP A 379 -0.56 24.33 2.45
CA ASP A 379 0.33 24.27 3.61
C ASP A 379 -0.22 25.15 4.73
N ALA A 380 -0.54 24.52 5.86
CA ALA A 380 -1.14 25.20 6.99
C ALA A 380 -0.19 26.24 7.63
N TYR A 381 1.12 25.94 7.64
CA TYR A 381 2.11 26.87 8.18
C TYR A 381 2.22 28.13 7.32
N LEU A 382 2.27 27.97 5.99
CA LEU A 382 2.32 29.13 5.08
C LEU A 382 1.04 29.97 5.17
N ALA A 383 -0.12 29.34 5.32
CA ALA A 383 -1.38 30.06 5.46
C ALA A 383 -1.46 30.89 6.76
N VAL A 384 -0.69 30.56 7.81
CA VAL A 384 -0.65 31.29 9.10
C VAL A 384 0.64 32.05 9.33
N SER A 385 1.63 31.96 8.44
CA SER A 385 2.85 32.81 8.43
C SER A 385 2.71 33.91 7.40
N MET A 386 3.17 35.09 7.76
CA MET A 386 3.19 36.27 6.84
C MET A 386 4.59 36.44 6.25
N ASP A 387 4.65 36.46 4.95
CA ASP A 387 5.83 36.96 4.24
C ASP A 387 6.18 38.39 4.70
N ARG A 388 7.38 38.59 5.24
CA ARG A 388 7.92 39.86 5.63
C ARG A 388 8.99 40.36 4.64
N GLY A 389 9.25 39.57 3.57
CA GLY A 389 10.20 39.87 2.53
C GLY A 389 11.66 39.86 3.02
N ILE A 390 11.96 38.95 3.95
CA ILE A 390 13.32 38.67 4.39
C ILE A 390 13.83 37.47 3.57
N ASP A 391 14.93 37.70 2.84
CA ASP A 391 15.57 36.65 2.08
C ASP A 391 16.17 35.59 3.01
N PRO A 392 16.14 34.30 2.67
CA PRO A 392 16.84 33.28 3.43
C PRO A 392 18.35 33.50 3.42
N ASP A 393 19.03 33.05 4.46
CA ASP A 393 20.51 33.11 4.51
C ASP A 393 21.10 32.30 3.33
N PRO A 394 22.24 32.75 2.75
CA PRO A 394 22.87 32.00 1.67
C PRO A 394 23.44 30.67 2.16
N VAL A 395 23.51 29.66 1.29
CA VAL A 395 24.23 28.41 1.54
C VAL A 395 25.74 28.74 1.66
N VAL A 396 26.34 28.42 2.81
CA VAL A 396 27.74 28.76 3.08
C VAL A 396 28.69 27.55 3.08
N ASP A 397 28.17 26.34 3.09
CA ASP A 397 28.92 25.09 3.27
C ASP A 397 28.75 24.09 2.10
N LEU A 398 28.39 24.61 0.92
CA LEU A 398 28.28 23.77 -0.29
C LEU A 398 29.62 23.08 -0.57
N ARG A 399 29.61 21.76 -0.58
CA ARG A 399 30.76 20.93 -0.85
C ARG A 399 30.42 19.83 -1.84
N HIS A 400 31.42 19.26 -2.47
CA HIS A 400 31.25 18.15 -3.40
C HIS A 400 32.16 16.98 -3.01
N SER A 401 31.70 15.77 -3.39
CA SER A 401 32.49 14.54 -3.35
C SER A 401 32.40 13.92 -4.74
N ASP A 402 33.55 13.71 -5.37
CA ASP A 402 33.62 13.27 -6.77
C ASP A 402 33.93 11.78 -6.82
N THR A 403 33.07 11.05 -7.47
CA THR A 403 33.41 9.77 -8.12
C THR A 403 33.38 10.00 -9.62
N ALA A 404 34.04 9.15 -10.42
CA ALA A 404 34.00 9.35 -11.86
C ALA A 404 32.53 9.25 -12.32
N GLY A 405 32.06 10.36 -12.93
CA GLY A 405 30.75 10.47 -13.57
C GLY A 405 29.56 10.77 -12.70
N GLU A 406 29.69 10.74 -11.40
CA GLU A 406 28.70 11.26 -10.45
C GLU A 406 29.36 12.27 -9.52
N VAL A 407 28.64 13.31 -9.19
CA VAL A 407 29.10 14.32 -8.22
C VAL A 407 28.02 14.43 -7.14
N GLU A 408 28.37 14.00 -5.95
CA GLU A 408 27.52 14.22 -4.77
C GLU A 408 27.78 15.64 -4.25
N LEU A 409 26.73 16.44 -4.22
CA LEU A 409 26.73 17.79 -3.64
C LEU A 409 26.07 17.72 -2.26
N THR A 410 26.68 18.36 -1.28
CA THR A 410 26.15 18.38 0.09
C THR A 410 26.20 19.79 0.65
N TRP A 411 25.15 20.18 1.35
CA TRP A 411 25.06 21.49 2.04
C TRP A 411 24.08 21.42 3.21
N SER A 412 24.08 22.42 4.08
CA SER A 412 23.09 22.54 5.15
C SER A 412 21.96 23.49 4.77
N VAL A 413 20.75 23.18 5.23
CA VAL A 413 19.58 24.08 5.07
C VAL A 413 19.87 25.39 5.81
N PRO A 414 19.91 26.57 5.15
CA PRO A 414 20.12 27.83 5.82
C PRO A 414 18.90 28.27 6.61
N ALA A 415 19.13 29.13 7.61
CA ALA A 415 18.08 29.77 8.37
C ALA A 415 17.40 30.87 7.52
N ASP A 416 16.20 31.22 7.94
CA ASP A 416 15.41 32.31 7.43
C ASP A 416 14.89 33.15 8.61
N GLY A 417 14.95 34.44 8.49
CA GLY A 417 14.66 35.39 9.59
C GLY A 417 13.17 35.52 9.93
N ASP A 418 12.25 35.15 9.02
CA ASP A 418 10.80 35.23 9.23
C ASP A 418 10.12 33.88 9.08
N ASP A 419 10.63 32.99 8.20
CA ASP A 419 10.07 31.69 7.96
C ASP A 419 10.82 30.52 8.65
N GLY A 420 11.90 30.87 9.33
CA GLY A 420 12.74 29.97 10.12
C GLY A 420 13.77 29.21 9.29
N ARG A 421 13.49 28.89 8.00
CA ARG A 421 14.42 28.20 7.09
C ARG A 421 14.02 28.35 5.62
N ALA A 422 14.96 28.12 4.72
CA ALA A 422 14.64 27.93 3.31
C ALA A 422 13.66 26.76 3.08
N ALA A 423 12.80 26.88 2.09
CA ALA A 423 11.82 25.87 1.69
C ALA A 423 12.28 25.00 0.52
N SER A 424 13.15 25.55 -0.34
CA SER A 424 13.70 24.85 -1.49
C SER A 424 15.05 25.44 -1.91
N PHE A 425 15.73 24.76 -2.83
CA PHE A 425 16.94 25.25 -3.46
C PHE A 425 16.77 25.21 -4.97
N ILE A 426 17.32 26.22 -5.66
CA ILE A 426 17.55 26.18 -7.10
C ILE A 426 19.02 25.86 -7.30
N LEU A 427 19.30 24.64 -7.74
CA LEU A 427 20.64 24.18 -8.08
C LEU A 427 20.83 24.35 -9.58
N MET A 428 21.93 24.98 -9.97
CA MET A 428 22.28 25.24 -11.37
C MET A 428 23.69 24.75 -11.65
N TRP A 429 23.94 24.16 -12.81
CA TRP A 429 25.30 23.70 -13.16
C TRP A 429 25.60 23.87 -14.65
N ARG A 430 26.88 23.92 -14.97
CA ARG A 430 27.38 24.10 -16.35
C ARG A 430 28.81 23.60 -16.49
N VAL A 431 29.15 23.11 -17.68
CA VAL A 431 30.53 22.88 -18.08
C VAL A 431 31.24 24.24 -18.23
N GLY A 432 32.39 24.40 -17.59
CA GLY A 432 33.18 25.65 -17.58
C GLY A 432 32.74 26.62 -16.49
N THR A 433 32.65 27.91 -16.79
CA THR A 433 32.33 28.96 -15.83
C THR A 433 30.83 29.32 -15.83
N LEU A 434 30.29 29.56 -14.64
CA LEU A 434 28.95 30.07 -14.41
C LEU A 434 29.09 31.26 -13.46
N GLU A 435 29.06 32.47 -14.02
CA GLU A 435 29.27 33.71 -13.25
C GLU A 435 27.92 34.35 -12.95
N ASN A 436 27.57 34.49 -11.65
CA ASN A 436 26.34 35.12 -11.14
C ASN A 436 25.08 34.69 -11.95
N PRO A 437 24.75 33.41 -12.03
CA PRO A 437 23.61 32.98 -12.81
C PRO A 437 22.31 33.51 -12.24
N ASP A 438 21.44 33.97 -13.13
CA ASP A 438 20.05 34.27 -12.81
C ASP A 438 19.25 32.97 -13.00
N PRO A 439 18.57 32.45 -11.96
CA PRO A 439 17.72 31.23 -12.10
C PRO A 439 16.64 31.38 -13.15
N ASP A 440 16.18 32.58 -13.45
CA ASP A 440 15.12 32.86 -14.43
C ASP A 440 15.64 33.08 -15.87
N ASP A 441 16.97 33.30 -16.02
CA ASP A 441 17.63 33.51 -17.33
C ASP A 441 18.98 32.78 -17.39
N LEU A 442 18.92 31.48 -17.49
CA LEU A 442 20.10 30.64 -17.52
C LEU A 442 20.88 30.77 -18.82
N PRO A 443 22.22 30.86 -18.76
CA PRO A 443 23.04 30.90 -19.97
C PRO A 443 22.99 29.58 -20.74
N GLU A 444 23.15 29.63 -22.06
CA GLU A 444 23.16 28.47 -22.94
C GLU A 444 24.08 27.35 -22.43
N GLY A 445 23.55 26.13 -22.32
CA GLY A 445 24.26 24.94 -21.81
C GLY A 445 24.36 24.88 -20.28
N ALA A 446 23.66 25.71 -19.55
CA ALA A 446 23.43 25.53 -18.12
C ALA A 446 22.12 24.73 -17.90
N GLU A 447 22.13 23.91 -16.86
CA GLU A 447 20.99 23.14 -16.39
C GLU A 447 20.59 23.58 -14.99
N SER A 448 19.36 23.33 -14.60
CA SER A 448 18.89 23.63 -13.25
C SER A 448 17.86 22.62 -12.76
N VAL A 449 17.74 22.53 -11.43
CA VAL A 449 16.72 21.74 -10.75
C VAL A 449 16.28 22.47 -9.49
N VAL A 450 14.98 22.34 -9.15
CA VAL A 450 14.44 22.81 -7.87
C VAL A 450 14.37 21.64 -6.90
N ILE A 451 14.99 21.79 -5.73
CA ILE A 451 15.09 20.77 -4.68
C ILE A 451 14.26 21.23 -3.47
N PRO A 452 13.05 20.70 -3.25
CA PRO A 452 12.25 21.03 -2.06
C PRO A 452 12.82 20.35 -0.80
N VAL A 453 12.72 21.02 0.35
CA VAL A 453 13.29 20.55 1.62
C VAL A 453 12.27 20.63 2.76
N ARG A 454 11.11 20.06 2.58
CA ARG A 454 9.95 20.19 3.47
C ARG A 454 10.14 19.53 4.83
N ASP A 455 10.80 18.38 4.88
CA ASP A 455 11.03 17.55 6.06
C ASP A 455 12.27 17.93 6.87
N LYS A 456 13.02 18.96 6.44
CA LYS A 456 14.30 19.37 7.05
C LYS A 456 14.15 20.62 7.90
N GLN A 457 15.02 20.75 8.92
CA GLN A 457 15.13 21.95 9.74
C GLN A 457 16.38 22.77 9.35
N ALA A 458 16.45 24.03 9.77
CA ALA A 458 17.68 24.81 9.59
C ALA A 458 18.87 24.09 10.24
N GLY A 459 19.95 23.90 9.47
CA GLY A 459 21.14 23.16 9.86
C GLY A 459 21.15 21.68 9.47
N ASP A 460 20.02 21.12 9.01
CA ASP A 460 20.00 19.74 8.50
C ASP A 460 20.73 19.64 7.17
N GLU A 461 21.40 18.50 6.95
CA GLU A 461 22.17 18.26 5.75
C GLU A 461 21.27 17.78 4.60
N ILE A 462 21.51 18.33 3.41
CA ILE A 462 20.94 17.93 2.12
C ILE A 462 22.04 17.33 1.27
N THR A 463 21.72 16.28 0.57
CA THR A 463 22.56 15.64 -0.44
C THR A 463 21.83 15.58 -1.76
N TYR A 464 22.49 15.94 -2.84
CA TYR A 464 21.98 15.81 -4.20
C TYR A 464 23.06 15.26 -5.12
N VAL A 465 22.71 14.25 -5.93
CA VAL A 465 23.66 13.61 -6.84
C VAL A 465 23.42 14.12 -8.26
N LEU A 466 24.43 14.75 -8.85
CA LEU A 466 24.46 15.06 -10.28
C LEU A 466 24.88 13.82 -11.04
N THR A 467 24.01 13.31 -11.90
CA THR A 467 24.26 12.18 -12.80
C THR A 467 24.60 12.64 -14.21
N ASP A 468 25.12 11.77 -15.05
CA ASP A 468 25.48 12.06 -16.45
C ASP A 468 26.55 13.17 -16.60
N ILE A 469 27.40 13.30 -15.59
CA ILE A 469 28.49 14.29 -15.57
C ILE A 469 29.69 13.76 -16.36
N ALA A 470 30.15 14.52 -17.36
CA ALA A 470 31.27 14.15 -18.20
C ALA A 470 32.58 14.04 -17.40
N GLU A 471 33.37 13.01 -17.68
CA GLU A 471 34.69 12.78 -17.08
C GLU A 471 35.70 13.85 -17.46
N GLN A 472 36.75 14.01 -16.64
CA GLN A 472 37.86 14.93 -16.87
C GLN A 472 37.41 16.34 -17.30
N THR A 473 36.24 16.75 -16.80
CA THR A 473 35.58 17.98 -17.21
C THR A 473 35.44 18.93 -16.02
N ARG A 474 35.66 20.22 -16.26
CA ARG A 474 35.44 21.23 -15.21
C ARG A 474 34.00 21.70 -15.21
N TYR A 475 33.34 21.58 -14.07
CA TYR A 475 31.99 22.09 -13.82
C TYR A 475 32.00 23.27 -12.87
N THR A 476 31.04 24.15 -13.02
CA THR A 476 30.67 25.16 -12.02
C THR A 476 29.24 24.90 -11.61
N VAL A 477 29.00 24.87 -10.32
CA VAL A 477 27.69 24.70 -9.68
C VAL A 477 27.38 25.94 -8.89
N ALA A 478 26.16 26.42 -9.02
CA ALA A 478 25.60 27.53 -8.26
C ALA A 478 24.33 27.08 -7.54
N ILE A 479 24.10 27.56 -6.33
CA ILE A 479 22.93 27.27 -5.53
C ILE A 479 22.34 28.56 -4.94
N VAL A 480 21.00 28.64 -4.98
CA VAL A 480 20.19 29.68 -4.38
C VAL A 480 19.20 29.04 -3.43
N ALA A 481 19.15 29.49 -2.18
CA ALA A 481 18.10 29.12 -1.26
C ALA A 481 16.85 29.97 -1.53
N VAL A 482 15.67 29.36 -1.44
CA VAL A 482 14.39 30.01 -1.71
C VAL A 482 13.46 29.74 -0.53
N ASP A 483 12.85 30.80 0.00
CA ASP A 483 11.83 30.68 1.05
C ASP A 483 10.48 30.22 0.50
N PRO A 484 9.49 29.98 1.35
CA PRO A 484 8.15 29.57 0.91
C PRO A 484 7.40 30.61 0.07
N TRP A 485 7.83 31.89 0.14
CA TRP A 485 7.19 33.02 -0.55
C TRP A 485 7.88 33.39 -1.87
N GLY A 486 9.03 32.72 -2.16
CA GLY A 486 9.80 32.96 -3.37
C GLY A 486 10.93 33.99 -3.21
N ASN A 487 11.19 34.50 -2.00
CA ASN A 487 12.37 35.34 -1.76
C ASN A 487 13.63 34.46 -1.87
N ARG A 488 14.72 35.07 -2.38
CA ARG A 488 15.92 34.32 -2.78
C ARG A 488 17.16 34.81 -2.07
N SER A 489 17.97 33.88 -1.58
CA SER A 489 19.28 34.19 -1.00
C SER A 489 20.27 34.72 -2.05
N GLU A 490 21.41 35.28 -1.58
CA GLU A 490 22.58 35.43 -2.43
C GLU A 490 23.04 34.07 -2.98
N THR A 491 23.54 34.05 -4.23
CA THR A 491 23.98 32.82 -4.91
C THR A 491 25.34 32.36 -4.39
N THR A 492 25.45 31.12 -4.01
CA THR A 492 26.71 30.43 -3.68
C THR A 492 27.21 29.63 -4.88
N VAL A 493 28.52 29.78 -5.20
CA VAL A 493 29.13 29.15 -6.38
C VAL A 493 30.38 28.35 -5.99
N ILE A 494 30.50 27.13 -6.49
CA ILE A 494 31.71 26.29 -6.42
C ILE A 494 32.12 25.79 -7.81
N SER A 495 33.41 25.45 -7.98
CA SER A 495 33.89 24.82 -9.22
C SER A 495 34.81 23.67 -8.90
N PHE A 496 34.68 22.58 -9.61
CA PHE A 496 35.48 21.37 -9.46
C PHE A 496 35.77 20.72 -10.82
N GLY A 497 36.65 19.70 -10.84
CA GLY A 497 36.95 18.89 -12.02
C GLY A 497 36.64 17.44 -11.73
N THR A 498 35.92 16.78 -12.60
CA THR A 498 35.58 15.36 -12.47
C THR A 498 36.77 14.45 -12.77
N PRO A 499 36.97 13.35 -12.01
CA PRO A 499 37.99 12.34 -12.29
C PRO A 499 37.68 11.54 -13.57
N ALA A 500 38.60 10.65 -13.96
CA ALA A 500 38.34 9.66 -15.01
C ALA A 500 37.55 8.49 -14.42
N ASN A 501 36.64 7.94 -15.20
CA ASN A 501 35.88 6.75 -14.84
C ASN A 501 36.77 5.49 -14.82
N THR A 502 36.51 4.61 -13.87
CA THR A 502 37.17 3.28 -13.77
C THR A 502 36.12 2.19 -14.07
N PRO A 503 36.40 1.23 -14.98
CA PRO A 503 35.42 0.19 -15.29
C PRO A 503 35.04 -0.64 -14.05
N PRO A 504 33.79 -1.09 -13.95
CA PRO A 504 33.40 -2.07 -12.95
C PRO A 504 34.14 -3.38 -13.15
N ALA A 505 34.35 -4.20 -12.12
CA ALA A 505 35.01 -5.50 -12.17
C ALA A 505 34.06 -6.61 -11.72
N LEU A 506 33.97 -7.68 -12.53
CA LEU A 506 33.25 -8.92 -12.21
C LEU A 506 34.16 -9.89 -11.45
N ILE A 507 33.88 -10.12 -10.17
CA ILE A 507 34.65 -10.99 -9.29
C ILE A 507 33.82 -12.24 -8.97
N LEU A 508 34.23 -13.41 -9.44
CA LEU A 508 33.56 -14.68 -9.16
C LEU A 508 33.64 -15.02 -7.66
N GLU A 509 32.50 -15.19 -6.99
CA GLU A 509 32.42 -15.53 -5.56
C GLU A 509 32.36 -17.05 -5.30
N SER A 510 31.81 -17.84 -6.23
CA SER A 510 31.62 -19.29 -6.04
C SER A 510 32.35 -20.10 -7.11
N THR A 511 32.88 -21.25 -6.68
CA THR A 511 33.63 -22.22 -7.53
C THR A 511 32.85 -23.53 -7.65
N GLU A 512 31.53 -23.53 -7.79
CA GLU A 512 30.75 -24.75 -8.04
C GLU A 512 31.04 -25.31 -9.44
N GLU A 513 30.98 -26.65 -9.59
CA GLU A 513 31.48 -27.35 -10.79
C GLU A 513 30.69 -27.06 -12.08
N GLY A 514 29.66 -26.23 -12.02
CA GLY A 514 28.88 -25.85 -13.19
C GLY A 514 28.16 -27.02 -13.87
N ARG A 515 27.82 -28.09 -13.16
CA ARG A 515 27.11 -29.26 -13.69
C ARG A 515 25.69 -29.30 -13.15
N VAL A 516 24.72 -28.98 -13.99
CA VAL A 516 23.33 -28.86 -13.59
C VAL A 516 22.53 -30.08 -13.99
N GLY A 517 22.05 -30.82 -13.00
CA GLY A 517 21.16 -31.97 -13.19
C GLY A 517 19.83 -31.56 -13.82
N TYR A 518 19.13 -32.53 -14.48
CA TYR A 518 17.80 -32.25 -15.03
C TYR A 518 16.83 -31.84 -13.91
N ASN A 519 15.97 -30.88 -14.20
CA ASN A 519 15.05 -30.25 -13.24
C ASN A 519 15.74 -29.69 -11.96
N ARG A 520 16.97 -29.24 -12.08
CA ARG A 520 17.72 -28.60 -10.99
C ARG A 520 18.12 -27.19 -11.37
N THR A 521 18.28 -26.36 -10.34
CA THR A 521 18.82 -25.00 -10.47
C THR A 521 20.14 -24.93 -9.73
N GLU A 522 21.15 -24.35 -10.37
CA GLU A 522 22.42 -23.96 -9.78
C GLU A 522 22.59 -22.45 -9.93
N THR A 523 23.17 -21.80 -8.94
CA THR A 523 23.37 -20.35 -8.95
C THR A 523 24.85 -20.02 -8.87
N VAL A 524 25.35 -19.34 -9.89
CA VAL A 524 26.69 -18.75 -9.90
C VAL A 524 26.60 -17.29 -9.46
N ARG A 525 27.51 -16.86 -8.59
CA ARG A 525 27.50 -15.52 -8.04
C ARG A 525 28.76 -14.75 -8.37
N TYR A 526 28.59 -13.54 -8.84
CA TYR A 526 29.64 -12.55 -9.01
C TYR A 526 29.39 -11.39 -8.05
N HIS A 527 30.46 -10.89 -7.47
CA HIS A 527 30.47 -9.56 -6.85
C HIS A 527 30.89 -8.56 -7.91
N VAL A 528 30.15 -7.49 -8.10
CA VAL A 528 30.49 -6.37 -8.98
C VAL A 528 31.12 -5.29 -8.13
N SER A 529 32.39 -5.04 -8.34
CA SER A 529 33.13 -4.00 -7.62
C SER A 529 33.44 -2.87 -8.58
N ASP A 530 32.90 -1.71 -8.29
CA ASP A 530 33.17 -0.46 -8.99
C ASP A 530 33.94 0.48 -8.06
N PRO A 531 35.20 0.85 -8.37
CA PRO A 531 35.97 1.76 -7.53
C PRO A 531 35.34 3.16 -7.37
N ASP A 532 34.55 3.57 -8.35
CA ASP A 532 33.89 4.86 -8.39
C ASP A 532 32.47 4.81 -7.79
N SER A 533 32.04 3.62 -7.33
CA SER A 533 30.75 3.33 -6.68
C SER A 533 29.52 3.58 -7.56
N HIS A 534 29.67 3.45 -8.87
CA HIS A 534 28.56 3.58 -9.81
C HIS A 534 27.60 2.40 -9.74
N GLY A 535 26.35 2.67 -10.01
CA GLY A 535 25.37 1.64 -10.33
C GLY A 535 25.74 0.97 -11.67
N PHE A 536 25.48 -0.32 -11.83
CA PHE A 536 25.74 -1.04 -13.06
C PHE A 536 24.48 -1.61 -13.70
N THR A 537 24.51 -1.72 -15.02
CA THR A 537 23.60 -2.54 -15.83
C THR A 537 24.29 -3.85 -16.18
N CYS A 538 23.52 -4.88 -16.56
CA CYS A 538 24.08 -6.17 -16.93
C CYS A 538 23.39 -6.74 -18.17
N GLU A 539 24.16 -7.42 -19.02
CA GLU A 539 23.66 -8.15 -20.16
C GLU A 539 24.15 -9.61 -20.12
N LEU A 540 23.33 -10.52 -20.60
CA LEU A 540 23.60 -11.95 -20.65
C LEU A 540 23.43 -12.46 -22.06
N GLN A 541 24.42 -13.20 -22.54
CA GLN A 541 24.33 -14.02 -23.73
C GLN A 541 24.44 -15.49 -23.33
N ASP A 542 23.34 -16.21 -23.44
CA ASP A 542 23.23 -17.63 -23.12
C ASP A 542 22.67 -18.41 -24.30
N PRO A 543 23.48 -19.18 -25.02
CA PRO A 543 23.03 -19.99 -26.15
C PRO A 543 22.17 -21.20 -25.73
N SER A 544 22.21 -21.60 -24.46
CA SER A 544 21.37 -22.71 -23.96
C SER A 544 19.93 -22.27 -23.64
N GLY A 545 19.73 -20.98 -23.37
CA GLY A 545 18.48 -20.42 -22.85
C GLY A 545 18.12 -20.93 -21.43
N ALA A 546 19.10 -21.49 -20.71
CA ALA A 546 18.89 -22.04 -19.37
C ALA A 546 19.24 -21.06 -18.25
N VAL A 547 19.94 -19.96 -18.56
CA VAL A 547 20.46 -19.02 -17.57
C VAL A 547 19.52 -17.82 -17.45
N ALA A 548 19.14 -17.49 -16.22
CA ALA A 548 18.47 -16.23 -15.87
C ALA A 548 19.42 -15.37 -15.04
N ILE A 549 19.43 -14.07 -15.31
CA ILE A 549 20.24 -13.10 -14.58
C ILE A 549 19.38 -12.38 -13.54
N ARG A 550 19.93 -12.21 -12.32
CA ARG A 550 19.28 -11.52 -11.22
C ARG A 550 20.29 -10.66 -10.47
N LYS A 551 19.93 -9.40 -10.23
CA LYS A 551 20.76 -8.44 -9.49
C LYS A 551 20.33 -8.36 -8.03
N GLU A 552 21.26 -8.44 -7.10
CA GLU A 552 21.08 -8.32 -5.66
C GLU A 552 22.10 -7.30 -5.09
N GLY A 553 21.75 -6.01 -5.16
CA GLY A 553 22.68 -4.95 -4.78
C GLY A 553 23.95 -4.97 -5.67
N ASP A 554 25.11 -5.18 -5.05
CA ASP A 554 26.41 -5.33 -5.70
C ASP A 554 26.71 -6.76 -6.20
N ARG A 555 25.73 -7.66 -6.10
CA ARG A 555 25.87 -9.05 -6.55
C ARG A 555 25.06 -9.32 -7.81
N LEU A 556 25.67 -10.10 -8.68
CA LEU A 556 25.05 -10.65 -9.87
C LEU A 556 24.90 -12.15 -9.72
N CYS A 557 23.66 -12.64 -9.76
CA CYS A 557 23.34 -14.06 -9.68
C CYS A 557 22.93 -14.57 -11.06
N LEU A 558 23.59 -15.64 -11.53
CA LEU A 558 23.21 -16.39 -12.71
C LEU A 558 22.54 -17.68 -12.26
N ASP A 559 21.23 -17.76 -12.36
CA ASP A 559 20.43 -18.94 -11.99
C ASP A 559 20.29 -19.83 -13.23
N ILE A 560 20.95 -21.00 -13.22
CA ILE A 560 20.97 -21.96 -14.33
C ILE A 560 19.94 -23.03 -14.05
N PHE A 561 18.85 -23.07 -14.82
CA PHE A 561 17.76 -24.03 -14.66
C PHE A 561 17.69 -25.01 -15.83
N ASN A 562 17.97 -26.30 -15.53
CA ASN A 562 17.99 -27.36 -16.52
C ASN A 562 16.66 -28.13 -16.57
N TYR A 563 15.65 -27.55 -17.24
CA TYR A 563 14.38 -28.21 -17.49
C TYR A 563 13.95 -27.99 -18.94
N LYS A 564 13.72 -29.09 -19.67
CA LYS A 564 13.42 -29.06 -21.13
C LYS A 564 14.44 -28.28 -21.96
N ARG A 565 15.72 -28.40 -21.56
CA ARG A 565 16.86 -27.82 -22.27
C ARG A 565 17.64 -28.90 -22.97
N THR A 566 18.34 -28.55 -24.03
CA THR A 566 19.22 -29.49 -24.72
C THR A 566 20.45 -29.79 -23.87
N PRO A 567 20.73 -31.07 -23.53
CA PRO A 567 21.93 -31.43 -22.80
C PRO A 567 23.20 -31.08 -23.58
N GLY A 568 24.24 -30.65 -22.87
CA GLY A 568 25.50 -30.27 -23.51
C GLY A 568 26.37 -29.35 -22.67
N ASN A 569 27.51 -28.97 -23.21
CA ASN A 569 28.38 -27.97 -22.61
C ASN A 569 28.12 -26.62 -23.25
N TYR A 570 27.98 -25.61 -22.42
CA TYR A 570 27.66 -24.24 -22.81
C TYR A 570 28.56 -23.25 -22.10
N THR A 571 28.74 -22.10 -22.71
CA THR A 571 29.40 -20.95 -22.11
C THR A 571 28.37 -19.80 -22.08
N ALA A 572 28.07 -19.27 -20.91
CA ALA A 572 27.34 -18.03 -20.77
C ALA A 572 28.32 -16.85 -20.73
N HIS A 573 28.03 -15.82 -21.49
CA HIS A 573 28.77 -14.56 -21.48
C HIS A 573 27.99 -13.51 -20.74
N VAL A 574 28.56 -12.97 -19.69
CA VAL A 574 27.96 -11.90 -18.91
C VAL A 574 28.82 -10.65 -19.01
N SER A 575 28.16 -9.52 -19.21
CA SER A 575 28.78 -8.20 -19.16
C SER A 575 28.11 -7.32 -18.13
N VAL A 576 28.90 -6.48 -17.48
CA VAL A 576 28.42 -5.40 -16.65
C VAL A 576 28.95 -4.08 -17.20
N SER A 577 28.13 -3.06 -17.19
CA SER A 577 28.50 -1.73 -17.64
C SER A 577 28.02 -0.70 -16.61
N ASP A 578 28.88 0.24 -16.26
CA ASP A 578 28.51 1.38 -15.45
C ASP A 578 27.63 2.38 -16.24
N SER A 579 27.22 3.47 -15.60
CA SER A 579 26.43 4.53 -16.20
C SER A 579 27.16 5.30 -17.31
N PHE A 580 28.50 5.14 -17.43
CA PHE A 580 29.35 5.80 -18.41
C PHE A 580 29.73 4.89 -19.59
N GLY A 581 29.27 3.65 -19.57
CA GLY A 581 29.51 2.70 -20.64
C GLY A 581 30.86 1.97 -20.54
N ALA A 582 31.63 2.20 -19.48
CA ALA A 582 32.80 1.34 -19.22
C ALA A 582 32.32 -0.03 -18.71
N SER A 583 32.93 -1.09 -19.14
CA SER A 583 32.41 -2.44 -18.94
C SER A 583 33.50 -3.47 -18.62
N ASP A 584 33.09 -4.52 -17.92
CA ASP A 584 33.83 -5.76 -17.75
C ASP A 584 32.96 -6.94 -18.17
N THR A 585 33.62 -8.03 -18.56
CA THR A 585 32.96 -9.24 -19.07
C THR A 585 33.51 -10.49 -18.41
N ALA A 586 32.65 -11.47 -18.19
CA ALA A 586 33.10 -12.80 -17.72
C ALA A 586 32.37 -13.89 -18.50
N ASP A 587 33.11 -14.97 -18.71
CA ASP A 587 32.63 -16.21 -19.29
C ASP A 587 32.44 -17.25 -18.19
N PHE A 588 31.32 -17.97 -18.24
CA PHE A 588 31.06 -19.07 -17.32
C PHE A 588 30.69 -20.33 -18.11
N ASP A 589 31.51 -21.37 -17.94
CA ASP A 589 31.27 -22.68 -18.55
C ASP A 589 30.40 -23.55 -17.66
N PHE A 590 29.35 -24.16 -18.23
CA PHE A 590 28.49 -25.09 -17.51
C PHE A 590 28.03 -26.25 -18.40
N THR A 591 27.59 -27.33 -17.75
CA THR A 591 27.11 -28.53 -18.43
C THR A 591 25.66 -28.81 -18.00
N LEU A 592 24.73 -28.84 -18.93
CA LEU A 592 23.38 -29.34 -18.71
C LEU A 592 23.39 -30.86 -18.88
N LEU A 593 23.08 -31.59 -17.81
CA LEU A 593 23.01 -33.04 -17.83
C LEU A 593 21.69 -33.49 -18.48
N PRO A 594 21.71 -34.66 -19.18
CA PRO A 594 20.50 -35.21 -19.76
C PRO A 594 19.51 -35.66 -18.67
N ASP A 595 18.24 -35.70 -19.03
CA ASP A 595 17.21 -36.38 -18.30
C ASP A 595 17.56 -37.84 -18.04
N GLN A 596 17.14 -38.38 -16.92
CA GLN A 596 17.37 -39.79 -16.54
C GLN A 596 16.04 -40.52 -16.43
N PRO A 597 15.98 -41.79 -16.81
CA PRO A 597 14.75 -42.56 -16.65
C PRO A 597 14.38 -42.71 -15.17
N PRO A 598 13.09 -42.82 -14.86
CA PRO A 598 12.62 -43.08 -13.51
C PRO A 598 13.35 -44.29 -12.88
N VAL A 599 13.88 -44.12 -11.68
CA VAL A 599 14.72 -45.13 -11.01
C VAL A 599 13.87 -45.92 -10.05
N ALA A 600 13.88 -47.28 -10.20
CA ALA A 600 13.19 -48.16 -9.27
C ALA A 600 13.78 -48.08 -7.85
N THR A 601 12.98 -47.73 -6.86
CA THR A 601 13.39 -47.58 -5.44
C THR A 601 13.36 -48.90 -4.66
N GLY A 602 12.83 -49.99 -5.25
CA GLY A 602 12.55 -51.23 -4.56
C GLY A 602 11.36 -51.13 -3.58
N GLY A 603 10.49 -50.16 -3.80
CA GLY A 603 9.30 -49.90 -2.95
C GLY A 603 8.23 -50.99 -3.03
N PHE A 604 8.22 -51.76 -4.10
CA PHE A 604 7.28 -52.87 -4.24
C PHE A 604 7.76 -54.13 -3.52
N ARG A 605 6.85 -54.74 -2.75
CA ARG A 605 7.11 -56.01 -2.05
C ARG A 605 6.24 -57.08 -2.64
N PRO A 606 6.66 -58.38 -2.59
CA PRO A 606 5.80 -59.49 -2.96
C PRO A 606 4.48 -59.45 -2.23
N VAL A 607 3.40 -59.63 -2.95
CA VAL A 607 2.03 -59.68 -2.42
C VAL A 607 1.61 -61.16 -2.25
N TYR A 608 1.09 -61.48 -1.07
CA TYR A 608 0.58 -62.80 -0.75
C TYR A 608 -0.90 -62.68 -0.45
N LEU A 609 -1.71 -63.45 -1.16
CA LEU A 609 -3.17 -63.55 -1.01
C LEU A 609 -3.55 -64.97 -0.62
N GLY A 610 -4.20 -65.12 0.51
CA GLY A 610 -4.55 -66.42 1.10
C GLY A 610 -5.85 -67.05 0.53
N SER A 611 -6.55 -66.31 -0.32
CA SER A 611 -7.76 -66.78 -0.99
C SER A 611 -8.08 -65.98 -2.25
N MET A 612 -8.99 -66.47 -3.09
CA MET A 612 -9.48 -65.77 -4.28
C MET A 612 -10.33 -64.52 -3.96
N GLN A 613 -10.75 -64.33 -2.72
CA GLN A 613 -11.53 -63.17 -2.26
C GLN A 613 -10.65 -62.09 -1.61
N GLU A 614 -9.42 -62.43 -1.29
CA GLU A 614 -8.48 -61.48 -0.70
C GLU A 614 -7.91 -60.57 -1.78
N THR A 615 -7.75 -59.30 -1.45
CA THR A 615 -7.24 -58.30 -2.37
C THR A 615 -6.13 -57.45 -1.69
N ALA A 616 -5.23 -56.90 -2.46
CA ALA A 616 -4.21 -55.96 -2.00
C ALA A 616 -4.22 -54.71 -2.89
N GLU A 617 -3.74 -53.63 -2.37
CA GLU A 617 -3.62 -52.38 -3.13
C GLU A 617 -2.16 -51.95 -3.22
N PHE A 618 -1.79 -51.30 -4.32
CA PHE A 618 -0.49 -50.67 -4.50
C PHE A 618 -0.62 -49.39 -5.31
N THR A 619 0.31 -48.44 -5.05
CA THR A 619 0.40 -47.18 -5.76
C THR A 619 1.64 -47.20 -6.63
N PRO A 620 1.54 -47.08 -7.97
CA PRO A 620 2.68 -47.14 -8.87
C PRO A 620 3.80 -46.15 -8.52
N SER A 621 3.45 -44.93 -8.09
CA SER A 621 4.43 -43.87 -7.75
C SER A 621 5.30 -44.19 -6.52
N GLN A 622 4.94 -45.19 -5.69
CA GLN A 622 5.75 -45.55 -4.53
C GLN A 622 6.99 -46.39 -4.89
N GLY A 623 7.03 -46.90 -6.11
CA GLY A 623 8.12 -47.75 -6.58
C GLY A 623 9.21 -47.05 -7.37
N PHE A 624 9.07 -45.74 -7.64
CA PHE A 624 9.97 -45.00 -8.48
C PHE A 624 10.31 -43.64 -7.91
N ASP A 625 11.53 -43.24 -8.19
CA ASP A 625 12.02 -41.87 -7.98
C ASP A 625 12.40 -41.26 -9.34
N ASP A 626 12.12 -39.97 -9.51
CA ASP A 626 12.34 -39.21 -10.76
C ASP A 626 12.64 -37.78 -10.46
N GLU A 627 13.37 -37.10 -11.34
CA GLU A 627 13.68 -35.68 -11.18
C GLU A 627 12.43 -34.78 -11.27
N VAL A 628 11.34 -35.28 -11.94
CA VAL A 628 10.05 -34.58 -12.06
C VAL A 628 8.89 -35.51 -11.69
N PRO A 629 8.74 -35.91 -10.42
CA PRO A 629 7.83 -36.99 -10.01
C PRO A 629 6.35 -36.79 -10.41
N GLY A 630 5.90 -35.56 -10.55
CA GLY A 630 4.54 -35.22 -10.91
C GLY A 630 4.16 -35.48 -12.37
N THR A 631 5.10 -35.76 -13.24
CA THR A 631 4.91 -35.96 -14.68
C THR A 631 5.04 -37.40 -15.13
N VAL A 632 5.45 -38.31 -14.24
CA VAL A 632 5.64 -39.73 -14.54
C VAL A 632 4.34 -40.44 -14.84
N ALA A 633 4.24 -41.05 -16.00
CA ALA A 633 3.14 -41.89 -16.40
C ALA A 633 3.42 -43.39 -16.07
N TYR A 634 2.42 -44.10 -15.65
CA TYR A 634 2.56 -45.51 -15.24
C TYR A 634 1.73 -46.44 -16.12
N ALA A 635 2.38 -47.49 -16.66
CA ALA A 635 1.74 -48.60 -17.35
C ALA A 635 1.99 -49.89 -16.58
N LEU A 636 1.11 -50.85 -16.67
CA LEU A 636 1.19 -52.12 -15.98
C LEU A 636 1.24 -53.26 -17.00
N GLU A 637 2.20 -54.17 -16.81
CA GLU A 637 2.32 -55.40 -17.58
C GLU A 637 2.10 -56.56 -16.59
N TYR A 638 1.11 -57.40 -16.82
CA TYR A 638 0.77 -58.55 -15.97
C TYR A 638 0.00 -59.61 -16.74
N ASP A 639 -0.12 -60.77 -16.17
CA ASP A 639 -0.91 -61.88 -16.74
C ASP A 639 -2.40 -61.69 -16.41
N GLU A 640 -3.19 -61.25 -17.39
CA GLU A 640 -4.61 -60.98 -17.28
C GLU A 640 -5.45 -62.25 -17.05
N GLU A 641 -4.89 -63.45 -17.29
CA GLU A 641 -5.57 -64.72 -16.94
C GLU A 641 -5.39 -65.07 -15.46
N MET A 642 -4.36 -64.52 -14.81
CA MET A 642 -4.03 -64.78 -13.41
C MET A 642 -4.52 -63.69 -12.47
N LEU A 643 -4.49 -62.46 -12.89
CA LEU A 643 -4.84 -61.28 -12.08
C LEU A 643 -5.76 -60.33 -12.84
N TYR A 644 -6.58 -59.62 -12.09
CA TYR A 644 -7.26 -58.41 -12.56
C TYR A 644 -6.83 -57.23 -11.69
N LEU A 645 -6.32 -56.18 -12.32
CA LEU A 645 -5.90 -54.94 -11.64
C LEU A 645 -7.00 -53.88 -11.81
N GLN A 646 -7.78 -53.67 -10.77
CA GLN A 646 -8.84 -52.68 -10.74
C GLN A 646 -8.31 -51.33 -10.38
N PRO A 647 -8.51 -50.27 -11.21
CA PRO A 647 -8.17 -48.90 -10.83
C PRO A 647 -8.94 -48.43 -9.58
N VAL A 648 -8.24 -47.81 -8.64
CA VAL A 648 -8.80 -47.18 -7.43
C VAL A 648 -8.24 -45.75 -7.29
N ALA A 649 -8.76 -44.95 -6.35
CA ALA A 649 -8.42 -43.53 -6.22
C ALA A 649 -6.92 -43.28 -6.06
N SER A 650 -6.16 -44.15 -5.44
CA SER A 650 -4.73 -44.00 -5.14
C SER A 650 -3.81 -44.96 -5.92
N GLY A 651 -4.33 -45.75 -6.84
CA GLY A 651 -3.52 -46.72 -7.55
C GLY A 651 -4.35 -47.89 -8.11
N TYR A 652 -3.95 -49.10 -7.79
CA TYR A 652 -4.60 -50.30 -8.29
C TYR A 652 -4.84 -51.32 -7.17
N ARG A 653 -6.00 -52.02 -7.25
CA ARG A 653 -6.34 -53.14 -6.41
C ARG A 653 -6.10 -54.42 -7.18
N ILE A 654 -5.31 -55.33 -6.60
CA ILE A 654 -4.98 -56.64 -7.14
C ILE A 654 -6.09 -57.63 -6.75
N MET A 655 -6.71 -58.22 -7.74
CA MET A 655 -7.75 -59.23 -7.58
C MET A 655 -7.27 -60.55 -8.27
N PRO A 656 -7.04 -61.63 -7.55
CA PRO A 656 -6.62 -62.89 -8.16
C PRO A 656 -7.76 -63.55 -8.93
N LEU A 657 -7.49 -64.05 -10.12
CA LEU A 657 -8.42 -64.81 -10.96
C LEU A 657 -8.16 -66.31 -10.92
N ARG A 658 -6.92 -66.69 -10.59
CA ARG A 658 -6.50 -68.11 -10.43
C ARG A 658 -5.48 -68.22 -9.29
N TYR A 659 -5.43 -69.37 -8.66
CA TYR A 659 -4.36 -69.71 -7.74
C TYR A 659 -3.05 -69.96 -8.48
N GLY A 660 -1.95 -69.42 -7.92
CA GLY A 660 -0.63 -69.55 -8.48
C GLY A 660 0.22 -68.30 -8.23
N ARG A 661 1.33 -68.25 -8.94
CA ARG A 661 2.25 -67.08 -8.91
C ARG A 661 2.12 -66.33 -10.22
N SER A 662 1.96 -65.07 -10.12
CA SER A 662 2.07 -64.10 -11.23
C SER A 662 3.06 -63.02 -10.89
N GLU A 663 3.39 -62.21 -11.85
CA GLU A 663 4.22 -61.03 -11.67
C GLU A 663 3.52 -59.80 -12.22
N VAL A 664 3.71 -58.67 -11.56
CA VAL A 664 3.23 -57.37 -12.02
C VAL A 664 4.46 -56.51 -12.25
N THR A 665 4.65 -56.09 -13.49
CA THR A 665 5.71 -55.12 -13.85
C THR A 665 5.06 -53.73 -14.00
N VAL A 666 5.57 -52.80 -13.24
CA VAL A 666 5.24 -51.37 -13.36
C VAL A 666 6.27 -50.72 -14.27
N VAL A 667 5.81 -50.06 -15.31
CA VAL A 667 6.63 -49.29 -16.23
C VAL A 667 6.34 -47.83 -15.94
N ALA A 668 7.32 -47.14 -15.40
CA ALA A 668 7.26 -45.68 -15.17
C ALA A 668 7.93 -44.99 -16.36
N THR A 669 7.22 -44.07 -16.98
CA THR A 669 7.72 -43.28 -18.12
C THR A 669 7.64 -41.81 -17.78
N ASP A 670 8.77 -41.09 -17.83
CA ASP A 670 8.84 -39.66 -17.64
C ASP A 670 8.27 -38.87 -18.82
N GLU A 671 8.27 -37.57 -18.72
CA GLU A 671 7.78 -36.70 -19.79
C GLU A 671 8.73 -36.65 -21.01
N GLY A 672 10.01 -37.02 -20.84
CA GLY A 672 11.00 -37.18 -21.89
C GLY A 672 10.84 -38.49 -22.70
N GLY A 673 10.00 -39.38 -22.22
CA GLY A 673 9.76 -40.70 -22.81
C GLY A 673 10.77 -41.77 -22.39
N LEU A 674 11.63 -41.50 -21.40
CA LEU A 674 12.53 -42.48 -20.82
C LEU A 674 11.78 -43.35 -19.82
N ALA A 675 12.08 -44.66 -19.78
CA ALA A 675 11.29 -45.59 -18.99
C ALA A 675 12.14 -46.39 -18.01
N GLY A 676 11.69 -46.41 -16.75
CA GLY A 676 12.16 -47.35 -15.72
C GLY A 676 11.17 -48.49 -15.50
N ARG A 677 11.63 -49.62 -15.00
CA ARG A 677 10.81 -50.81 -14.74
C ARG A 677 11.10 -51.39 -13.37
N ASP A 678 10.04 -51.77 -12.66
CA ASP A 678 10.14 -52.58 -11.44
C ASP A 678 9.10 -53.67 -11.44
N THR A 679 9.44 -54.85 -10.90
CA THR A 679 8.57 -56.04 -10.95
C THR A 679 8.44 -56.64 -9.56
N PHE A 680 7.23 -56.97 -9.17
CA PHE A 680 6.96 -57.70 -7.94
C PHE A 680 6.07 -58.91 -8.17
N ALA A 681 6.28 -59.93 -7.34
CA ALA A 681 5.50 -61.16 -7.41
C ALA A 681 4.17 -61.01 -6.67
N VAL A 682 3.12 -61.55 -7.26
CA VAL A 682 1.81 -61.76 -6.60
C VAL A 682 1.59 -63.29 -6.50
N MET A 683 1.34 -63.74 -5.30
CA MET A 683 1.15 -65.15 -5.03
C MET A 683 -0.21 -65.36 -4.36
N CYS A 684 -1.12 -65.99 -5.07
CA CYS A 684 -2.40 -66.39 -4.54
C CYS A 684 -2.39 -67.87 -4.22
N ARG A 685 -2.61 -68.24 -2.97
CA ARG A 685 -2.64 -69.63 -2.46
C ARG A 685 -3.98 -69.93 -1.86
N ASP A 686 -4.31 -71.21 -1.86
CA ASP A 686 -5.47 -71.71 -1.13
C ASP A 686 -5.02 -72.05 0.28
N ASP A 687 -5.04 -71.06 1.19
CA ASP A 687 -4.62 -71.25 2.58
C ASP A 687 -5.52 -72.26 3.34
N SER A 688 -6.67 -72.62 2.78
CA SER A 688 -7.53 -73.73 3.32
C SER A 688 -6.87 -75.10 3.19
N ARG A 689 -5.86 -75.21 2.33
CA ARG A 689 -5.11 -76.43 2.04
C ARG A 689 -3.64 -76.42 2.39
N GLU A 690 -3.15 -75.32 2.95
CA GLU A 690 -1.76 -75.14 3.29
C GLU A 690 -1.40 -75.99 4.54
N VAL A 691 -0.24 -76.69 4.47
CA VAL A 691 0.33 -77.43 5.56
C VAL A 691 1.57 -76.70 6.08
N ASP A 692 1.50 -76.15 7.24
CA ASP A 692 2.64 -75.59 7.92
C ASP A 692 3.39 -76.62 8.74
N LEU A 693 4.69 -76.69 8.50
CA LEU A 693 5.59 -77.59 9.21
C LEU A 693 6.64 -76.78 10.00
N TYR A 694 6.60 -76.92 11.35
CA TYR A 694 7.61 -76.15 12.16
C TYR A 694 7.94 -76.93 13.46
N PRO A 695 9.18 -76.95 13.91
CA PRO A 695 10.35 -76.46 13.19
C PRO A 695 10.78 -77.42 12.07
N ASN A 696 11.36 -76.89 11.03
CA ASN A 696 11.99 -77.61 9.97
C ASN A 696 13.39 -77.05 9.70
N PRO A 697 14.48 -77.84 9.94
CA PRO A 697 14.55 -79.22 10.32
C PRO A 697 14.05 -79.49 11.77
N VAL A 698 13.40 -80.64 11.93
CA VAL A 698 12.87 -81.11 13.22
C VAL A 698 13.96 -81.81 14.05
N ARG A 699 13.98 -81.56 15.40
CA ARG A 699 14.84 -82.29 16.36
C ARG A 699 14.05 -83.29 17.21
N ASP A 700 13.02 -82.83 17.88
CA ASP A 700 12.30 -83.58 18.89
C ASP A 700 10.81 -83.63 18.62
N ARG A 701 10.22 -82.59 18.04
CA ARG A 701 8.77 -82.47 17.83
C ARG A 701 8.52 -81.67 16.54
N LEU A 702 7.72 -82.18 15.67
CA LEU A 702 7.22 -81.53 14.46
C LEU A 702 5.75 -81.18 14.69
N SER A 703 5.42 -79.89 14.57
CA SER A 703 4.06 -79.39 14.56
C SER A 703 3.62 -79.20 13.11
N ILE A 704 2.47 -79.87 12.80
CA ILE A 704 1.86 -79.73 11.47
C ILE A 704 0.58 -78.93 11.66
N ARG A 705 0.48 -77.82 11.04
CA ARG A 705 -0.71 -76.98 10.99
C ARG A 705 -1.33 -77.12 9.61
N MET A 706 -2.60 -77.39 9.56
CA MET A 706 -3.36 -77.47 8.32
C MET A 706 -4.34 -76.31 8.22
N GLY A 707 -4.73 -75.92 7.01
CA GLY A 707 -5.83 -74.99 6.76
C GLY A 707 -7.15 -75.43 7.41
N ARG A 708 -8.05 -74.50 7.69
CA ARG A 708 -9.22 -74.65 8.57
C ARG A 708 -10.19 -75.81 8.21
N ASP A 709 -10.20 -76.27 6.95
CA ASP A 709 -11.26 -77.20 6.45
C ASP A 709 -10.70 -78.60 6.02
N VAL A 710 -9.51 -78.95 6.49
CA VAL A 710 -8.88 -80.24 6.13
C VAL A 710 -9.18 -81.30 7.20
N GLU A 711 -9.90 -82.37 6.82
CA GLU A 711 -10.19 -83.50 7.65
C GLU A 711 -9.71 -84.81 6.95
N GLY A 712 -9.04 -85.69 7.66
CA GLY A 712 -8.58 -86.91 7.08
C GLY A 712 -7.33 -87.55 7.72
N ALA A 713 -6.73 -88.51 7.07
CA ALA A 713 -5.48 -89.15 7.46
C ALA A 713 -4.32 -88.59 6.67
N LEU A 714 -3.32 -88.02 7.38
CA LEU A 714 -2.07 -87.49 6.80
C LEU A 714 -0.95 -88.49 7.07
N ARG A 715 -0.26 -88.89 6.03
CA ARG A 715 0.96 -89.74 6.16
C ARG A 715 2.18 -88.83 6.22
N VAL A 716 2.83 -88.78 7.36
CA VAL A 716 4.06 -88.00 7.57
C VAL A 716 5.28 -88.92 7.43
N THR A 717 6.22 -88.55 6.60
CA THR A 717 7.49 -89.28 6.47
C THR A 717 8.62 -88.26 6.61
N LEU A 718 9.52 -88.52 7.58
CA LEU A 718 10.72 -87.67 7.79
C LEU A 718 11.94 -88.40 7.26
N TYR A 719 12.83 -87.65 6.65
CA TYR A 719 14.10 -88.14 6.14
C TYR A 719 15.26 -87.45 6.86
N ASP A 720 16.36 -88.10 7.08
CA ASP A 720 17.59 -87.51 7.58
C ASP A 720 18.31 -86.70 6.45
N ALA A 721 19.35 -85.98 6.82
CA ALA A 721 20.11 -85.18 5.91
C ALA A 721 20.82 -85.99 4.77
N ALA A 722 20.88 -87.30 4.90
CA ALA A 722 21.38 -88.22 3.91
C ALA A 722 20.28 -88.81 3.02
N GLY A 723 19.02 -88.42 3.17
CA GLY A 723 17.88 -88.85 2.39
C GLY A 723 17.31 -90.22 2.84
N ARG A 724 17.74 -90.77 3.99
CA ARG A 724 17.22 -92.02 4.53
C ARG A 724 15.98 -91.74 5.38
N ARG A 725 14.95 -92.60 5.24
CA ARG A 725 13.72 -92.45 6.01
C ARG A 725 14.03 -92.67 7.51
N ALA A 726 13.85 -91.61 8.28
CA ALA A 726 14.06 -91.64 9.72
C ALA A 726 12.80 -91.96 10.51
N PHE A 727 11.63 -91.49 9.98
CA PHE A 727 10.33 -91.67 10.64
C PHE A 727 9.20 -91.78 9.61
N ALA A 728 8.15 -92.55 9.93
CA ALA A 728 6.90 -92.53 9.19
C ALA A 728 5.74 -92.81 10.11
N ALA A 729 4.69 -92.03 10.08
CA ALA A 729 3.46 -92.17 10.82
C ALA A 729 2.28 -91.71 9.99
N GLU A 730 1.10 -92.29 10.30
CA GLU A 730 -0.21 -91.82 9.82
C GLU A 730 -0.90 -91.07 10.95
N VAL A 731 -1.27 -89.84 10.72
CA VAL A 731 -1.85 -88.95 11.76
C VAL A 731 -3.23 -88.53 11.28
N ARG A 732 -4.26 -88.74 12.12
CA ARG A 732 -5.61 -88.26 11.85
C ARG A 732 -5.71 -86.77 12.24
N ILE A 733 -6.26 -85.97 11.31
CA ILE A 733 -6.43 -84.53 11.49
C ILE A 733 -7.91 -84.24 11.68
N ALA A 734 -8.25 -83.45 12.66
CA ALA A 734 -9.58 -82.88 12.89
C ALA A 734 -9.55 -81.34 12.76
N PRO A 735 -10.64 -80.70 12.31
CA PRO A 735 -10.66 -79.28 11.93
C PRO A 735 -10.30 -78.30 13.02
N THR A 736 -10.12 -78.67 14.27
CA THR A 736 -9.99 -77.73 15.42
C THR A 736 -8.77 -78.00 16.30
N ALA A 737 -7.88 -78.93 15.99
CA ALA A 737 -6.67 -79.14 16.81
C ALA A 737 -5.41 -79.43 15.98
N PRO A 738 -4.26 -78.81 16.29
CA PRO A 738 -3.02 -79.15 15.62
C PRO A 738 -2.61 -80.60 15.93
N ALA A 739 -2.25 -81.34 14.87
CA ALA A 739 -1.66 -82.66 15.09
C ALA A 739 -0.16 -82.46 15.45
N VAL A 740 0.24 -83.14 16.52
CA VAL A 740 1.65 -83.17 16.97
C VAL A 740 2.20 -84.56 16.72
N VAL A 741 3.28 -84.70 15.96
CA VAL A 741 3.98 -85.97 15.66
C VAL A 741 5.35 -85.97 16.32
#